data_bb14b795ca2a496ae1f69b895702ce97
#
_entry.id   bb14b795ca2a496ae1f69b895702ce97
#
_cell.length_a   1.000
_cell.length_b   1.000
_cell.length_c   1.000
_cell.angle_alpha   90.00
_cell.angle_beta   90.00
_cell.angle_gamma   90.00
#
_symmetry.space_group_name_H-M   'P 1'
#
loop_
_entity.id
_entity.type
_entity.pdbx_description
1 polymer ?
#
loop_
_entity_poly.entity_id
_entity_poly.type
_entity_poly.pdbx_seq_one_letter_code
_entity_poly.pdbx_strand_id
1 'polypeptide(L)'
;MNIQYCDSLIIGGGLAGLRAAIECKKMGLSTIVLSLIPVKRSHSAAAQGGMQASLGNSKMSDGDNEDLHFMDTVKGSDWGCDQNVARMFVTTAPKAIRELAQWGVAWSRIQKGKREAIINAQKTIIEEEDFRHGYIHSRDFGGTKKWRTCYTSDATGHSMLYAVANECIKLNVDIQDRKEAIAIIHEDGVCYGAVVRDLVTGELIAYIAKGTLIATGGYGRIYKNTTNAVICNGVGAAIALETGIAKLGNMEAVQFHPTPIVPSGILLTEGCRGDGGILRDVDGYRFMPDYEPEKKELASRDVVSRRMMEHIRKGKGAKSPYGDHIWLDISILGAEHIHKNLRDVYDICKIFNGIDVTKQWAPVRPMQHYSMGGIRTNYKGESHLKGLFAAGEVACWDLHGFNRLGGNSVSEAVVAGMIVGDYLREYCEDKEIKIQTSTIEKAIKAQQDYIESIINANGKENIFEIKSKMTEIMDANVGIFRDGEHLQTAVKGLSELYKKSKNIRISNKNLHNNPELEEAYRVNKMLKLALCVAQGALNRTESRGAHTREDFPKRNDKEWLKRTLASWEKPDADMPTISYEDLDINTMEIPPAYRGYGAKGNIIEHPNSAIRQAQVDEITATMQKEGKDRYAIQEALMKFDLQPQYKAKNQRLGDTK
;
A
#
# COMPACT_ATOMS: atom_id res chain seq x y z
N MET A 1 -5.28 -15.91 33.70
CA MET A 1 -5.52 -15.05 32.53
C MET A 1 -4.47 -13.94 32.54
N ASN A 2 -3.71 -13.79 31.44
CA ASN A 2 -2.70 -12.75 31.31
C ASN A 2 -3.31 -11.55 30.58
N ILE A 3 -3.32 -10.38 31.24
CA ILE A 3 -3.88 -9.12 30.70
C ILE A 3 -2.84 -8.04 30.81
N GLN A 4 -2.62 -7.30 29.71
CA GLN A 4 -1.80 -6.09 29.69
C GLN A 4 -2.66 -4.88 29.34
N TYR A 5 -2.40 -3.75 29.97
CA TYR A 5 -3.14 -2.49 29.77
C TYR A 5 -2.22 -1.42 29.22
N CYS A 6 -2.74 -0.62 28.30
CA CYS A 6 -2.06 0.58 27.78
C CYS A 6 -3.08 1.64 27.36
N ASP A 7 -2.63 2.85 27.05
CA ASP A 7 -3.49 3.87 26.45
C ASP A 7 -3.71 3.58 24.97
N SER A 8 -2.64 3.31 24.22
CA SER A 8 -2.70 3.01 22.80
C SER A 8 -2.00 1.68 22.48
N LEU A 9 -2.73 0.79 21.78
CA LEU A 9 -2.22 -0.47 21.25
C LEU A 9 -2.01 -0.34 19.74
N ILE A 10 -0.79 -0.64 19.29
CA ILE A 10 -0.44 -0.61 17.87
C ILE A 10 -0.05 -2.01 17.41
N ILE A 11 -0.79 -2.56 16.44
CA ILE A 11 -0.60 -3.89 15.88
C ILE A 11 0.10 -3.75 14.53
N GLY A 12 1.40 -3.96 14.50
CA GLY A 12 2.26 -3.85 13.31
C GLY A 12 3.46 -2.95 13.51
N GLY A 13 4.67 -3.53 13.47
CA GLY A 13 5.96 -2.86 13.67
C GLY A 13 6.62 -2.35 12.37
N GLY A 14 5.83 -2.03 11.34
CA GLY A 14 6.31 -1.37 10.11
C GLY A 14 6.37 0.16 10.26
N LEU A 15 6.70 0.86 9.16
CA LEU A 15 6.81 2.33 9.15
C LEU A 15 5.55 3.03 9.69
N ALA A 16 4.36 2.59 9.30
CA ALA A 16 3.11 3.23 9.73
C ALA A 16 2.88 3.07 11.24
N GLY A 17 3.03 1.87 11.76
CA GLY A 17 2.82 1.60 13.20
C GLY A 17 3.85 2.28 14.09
N LEU A 18 5.14 2.20 13.75
CA LEU A 18 6.20 2.88 14.50
C LEU A 18 6.04 4.40 14.44
N ARG A 19 5.65 4.95 13.28
CA ARG A 19 5.41 6.39 13.14
C ARG A 19 4.24 6.86 13.99
N ALA A 20 3.15 6.09 14.06
CA ALA A 20 2.01 6.37 14.92
C ALA A 20 2.38 6.27 16.41
N ALA A 21 3.18 5.28 16.78
CA ALA A 21 3.68 5.13 18.16
C ALA A 21 4.46 6.36 18.63
N ILE A 22 5.25 6.98 17.75
CA ILE A 22 5.97 8.22 18.05
C ILE A 22 4.99 9.35 18.39
N GLU A 23 3.89 9.52 17.66
CA GLU A 23 2.90 10.56 17.95
C GLU A 23 2.21 10.34 19.30
N CYS A 24 1.78 9.11 19.59
CA CYS A 24 1.19 8.76 20.87
C CYS A 24 2.18 8.99 22.03
N LYS A 25 3.43 8.57 21.86
CA LYS A 25 4.44 8.63 22.92
C LYS A 25 4.94 10.05 23.22
N LYS A 26 5.02 10.92 22.22
CA LYS A 26 5.39 12.34 22.41
C LYS A 26 4.49 13.06 23.40
N MET A 27 3.24 12.66 23.52
CA MET A 27 2.25 13.23 24.44
C MET A 27 2.10 12.43 25.75
N GLY A 28 3.01 11.49 26.01
CA GLY A 28 3.10 10.77 27.29
C GLY A 28 2.17 9.57 27.43
N LEU A 29 1.45 9.14 26.36
CA LEU A 29 0.62 7.93 26.43
C LEU A 29 1.46 6.67 26.67
N SER A 30 0.94 5.74 27.47
CA SER A 30 1.47 4.38 27.53
C SER A 30 1.12 3.68 26.20
N THR A 31 2.16 3.38 25.40
CA THR A 31 2.00 2.87 24.04
C THR A 31 2.75 1.55 23.89
N ILE A 32 2.02 0.51 23.45
CA ILE A 32 2.60 -0.80 23.13
C ILE A 32 2.51 -1.04 21.63
N VAL A 33 3.63 -1.43 21.02
CA VAL A 33 3.69 -1.88 19.61
C VAL A 33 3.90 -3.38 19.58
N LEU A 34 2.98 -4.10 18.98
CA LEU A 34 3.09 -5.53 18.74
C LEU A 34 3.60 -5.79 17.32
N SER A 35 4.59 -6.65 17.19
CA SER A 35 5.14 -7.01 15.88
C SER A 35 5.25 -8.53 15.73
N LEU A 36 4.86 -9.05 14.56
CA LEU A 36 5.00 -10.47 14.22
C LEU A 36 6.46 -10.92 14.16
N ILE A 37 7.34 -10.01 13.76
CA ILE A 37 8.79 -10.20 13.61
C ILE A 37 9.54 -9.00 14.20
N PRO A 38 10.87 -9.07 14.42
CA PRO A 38 11.65 -7.90 14.80
C PRO A 38 11.41 -6.73 13.84
N VAL A 39 11.07 -5.56 14.38
CA VAL A 39 10.57 -4.42 13.59
C VAL A 39 11.49 -4.01 12.44
N LYS A 40 12.81 -4.09 12.64
CA LYS A 40 13.81 -3.78 11.59
C LYS A 40 13.83 -4.77 10.42
N ARG A 41 13.06 -5.87 10.50
CA ARG A 41 12.86 -6.87 9.44
C ARG A 41 11.47 -6.80 8.80
N SER A 42 10.65 -5.81 9.17
CA SER A 42 9.34 -5.62 8.55
C SER A 42 9.45 -5.39 7.04
N HIS A 43 8.37 -5.66 6.30
CA HIS A 43 8.35 -5.49 4.84
C HIS A 43 8.74 -4.07 4.38
N SER A 44 8.56 -3.07 5.24
CA SER A 44 9.01 -1.69 4.98
C SER A 44 10.50 -1.59 4.63
N ALA A 45 11.34 -2.48 5.18
CA ALA A 45 12.78 -2.54 4.86
C ALA A 45 13.07 -2.86 3.38
N ALA A 46 12.16 -3.58 2.71
CA ALA A 46 12.32 -3.99 1.31
C ALA A 46 11.96 -2.89 0.30
N ALA A 47 11.49 -1.72 0.74
CA ALA A 47 11.13 -0.62 -0.15
C ALA A 47 12.40 0.08 -0.68
N GLN A 48 12.63 -0.03 -1.98
CA GLN A 48 13.86 0.43 -2.64
C GLN A 48 13.71 1.84 -3.23
N GLY A 49 12.55 2.14 -3.80
CA GLY A 49 12.37 3.23 -4.76
C GLY A 49 12.53 4.64 -4.21
N GLY A 50 11.88 4.95 -3.12
CA GLY A 50 11.85 6.28 -2.52
C GLY A 50 10.48 6.72 -2.03
N MET A 51 10.43 7.90 -1.43
CA MET A 51 9.28 8.56 -0.83
C MET A 51 8.90 9.80 -1.62
N GLN A 52 7.65 9.89 -2.09
CA GLN A 52 7.13 11.07 -2.81
C GLN A 52 6.90 12.25 -1.86
N ALA A 53 7.47 13.39 -2.19
CA ALA A 53 7.17 14.68 -1.56
C ALA A 53 7.59 15.84 -2.47
N SER A 54 6.74 16.84 -2.62
CA SER A 54 6.95 17.99 -3.51
C SER A 54 7.90 19.03 -2.88
N LEU A 55 9.21 18.77 -2.89
CA LEU A 55 10.21 19.67 -2.33
C LEU A 55 10.67 20.76 -3.30
N GLY A 56 10.64 20.52 -4.60
CA GLY A 56 11.10 21.44 -5.64
C GLY A 56 12.60 21.78 -5.60
N ASN A 57 13.42 20.90 -5.02
CA ASN A 57 14.84 21.19 -4.71
C ASN A 57 15.78 21.12 -5.92
N SER A 58 15.60 20.16 -6.83
CA SER A 58 16.47 19.93 -7.98
C SER A 58 15.98 20.67 -9.23
N LYS A 59 16.84 20.84 -10.22
CA LYS A 59 16.48 21.43 -11.51
C LYS A 59 15.29 20.72 -12.17
N MET A 60 15.27 19.38 -12.10
CA MET A 60 14.20 18.56 -12.68
C MET A 60 12.88 18.61 -11.89
N SER A 61 12.94 19.06 -10.64
CA SER A 61 11.76 19.29 -9.79
C SER A 61 11.37 20.77 -9.69
N ASP A 62 11.98 21.62 -10.49
CA ASP A 62 11.69 23.07 -10.44
C ASP A 62 10.21 23.36 -10.73
N GLY A 63 9.58 24.18 -9.88
CA GLY A 63 8.15 24.46 -9.93
C GLY A 63 7.24 23.34 -9.38
N ASP A 64 7.79 22.23 -8.86
CA ASP A 64 7.00 21.19 -8.20
C ASP A 64 6.39 21.73 -6.89
N ASN A 65 5.15 21.34 -6.62
CA ASN A 65 4.39 21.74 -5.45
C ASN A 65 3.32 20.69 -5.10
N GLU A 66 2.58 20.95 -4.01
CA GLU A 66 1.55 20.03 -3.52
C GLU A 66 0.39 19.88 -4.52
N ASP A 67 0.08 20.91 -5.32
CA ASP A 67 -1.02 20.86 -6.29
C ASP A 67 -0.68 19.91 -7.44
N LEU A 68 0.57 19.93 -7.91
CA LEU A 68 1.04 18.96 -8.90
C LEU A 68 1.08 17.55 -8.34
N HIS A 69 1.52 17.36 -7.08
CA HIS A 69 1.51 16.06 -6.43
C HIS A 69 0.09 15.54 -6.22
N PHE A 70 -0.83 16.40 -5.82
CA PHE A 70 -2.26 16.10 -5.68
C PHE A 70 -2.86 15.66 -7.02
N MET A 71 -2.66 16.46 -8.08
CA MET A 71 -3.14 16.14 -9.42
C MET A 71 -2.63 14.78 -9.92
N ASP A 72 -1.33 14.50 -9.75
CA ASP A 72 -0.73 13.23 -10.16
C ASP A 72 -1.31 12.07 -9.33
N THR A 73 -1.57 12.26 -8.03
CA THR A 73 -2.17 11.25 -7.15
C THR A 73 -3.62 10.95 -7.56
N VAL A 74 -4.46 11.97 -7.77
CA VAL A 74 -5.87 11.81 -8.20
C VAL A 74 -5.95 11.12 -9.56
N LYS A 75 -5.18 11.58 -10.56
CA LYS A 75 -5.11 10.96 -11.88
C LYS A 75 -4.54 9.55 -11.82
N GLY A 76 -3.48 9.36 -11.02
CA GLY A 76 -2.84 8.06 -10.78
C GLY A 76 -3.82 7.04 -10.22
N SER A 77 -4.69 7.44 -9.29
CA SER A 77 -5.72 6.61 -8.66
C SER A 77 -6.90 6.26 -9.58
N ASP A 78 -6.93 6.84 -10.77
CA ASP A 78 -8.06 6.80 -11.73
C ASP A 78 -9.38 7.30 -11.11
N TRP A 79 -9.29 8.41 -10.34
CA TRP A 79 -10.38 9.05 -9.58
C TRP A 79 -11.09 8.16 -8.56
N GLY A 80 -10.47 7.04 -8.17
CA GLY A 80 -11.00 6.19 -7.12
C GLY A 80 -10.58 6.61 -5.71
N CYS A 81 -9.74 7.65 -5.55
CA CYS A 81 -9.30 8.13 -4.24
C CYS A 81 -10.29 9.13 -3.61
N ASP A 82 -10.23 9.25 -2.28
CA ASP A 82 -10.80 10.39 -1.56
C ASP A 82 -9.88 11.59 -1.71
N GLN A 83 -10.36 12.64 -2.40
CA GLN A 83 -9.53 13.79 -2.73
C GLN A 83 -9.18 14.64 -1.48
N ASN A 84 -10.01 14.62 -0.43
CA ASN A 84 -9.67 15.29 0.81
C ASN A 84 -8.49 14.60 1.51
N VAL A 85 -8.51 13.26 1.55
CA VAL A 85 -7.37 12.45 2.05
C VAL A 85 -6.13 12.69 1.21
N ALA A 86 -6.26 12.69 -0.12
CA ALA A 86 -5.14 12.95 -1.03
C ALA A 86 -4.55 14.36 -0.80
N ARG A 87 -5.38 15.38 -0.58
CA ARG A 87 -4.94 16.76 -0.29
C ARG A 87 -4.19 16.82 1.04
N MET A 88 -4.75 16.25 2.09
CA MET A 88 -4.11 16.16 3.41
C MET A 88 -2.75 15.44 3.33
N PHE A 89 -2.69 14.35 2.59
CA PHE A 89 -1.47 13.57 2.37
C PHE A 89 -0.36 14.40 1.69
N VAL A 90 -0.64 15.01 0.53
CA VAL A 90 0.38 15.74 -0.24
C VAL A 90 0.89 16.98 0.49
N THR A 91 0.03 17.63 1.29
CA THR A 91 0.39 18.80 2.10
C THR A 91 1.31 18.41 3.26
N THR A 92 1.15 17.20 3.82
CA THR A 92 1.93 16.71 4.96
C THR A 92 3.25 16.06 4.56
N ALA A 93 3.32 15.45 3.38
CA ALA A 93 4.49 14.67 2.93
C ALA A 93 5.84 15.43 3.01
N PRO A 94 5.97 16.72 2.62
CA PRO A 94 7.21 17.45 2.74
C PRO A 94 7.68 17.67 4.19
N LYS A 95 6.74 17.83 5.14
CA LYS A 95 7.05 17.88 6.57
C LYS A 95 7.63 16.54 7.04
N ALA A 96 7.02 15.44 6.64
CA ALA A 96 7.47 14.10 7.00
C ALA A 96 8.90 13.81 6.50
N ILE A 97 9.26 14.22 5.27
CA ILE A 97 10.64 14.12 4.75
C ILE A 97 11.64 14.85 5.64
N ARG A 98 11.30 16.07 6.08
CA ARG A 98 12.20 16.89 6.91
C ARG A 98 12.37 16.28 8.30
N GLU A 99 11.32 15.77 8.92
CA GLU A 99 11.41 15.04 10.20
C GLU A 99 12.28 13.80 10.08
N LEU A 100 12.11 13.00 9.03
CA LEU A 100 12.95 11.83 8.76
C LEU A 100 14.43 12.21 8.56
N ALA A 101 14.70 13.34 7.90
CA ALA A 101 16.06 13.87 7.78
C ALA A 101 16.67 14.24 9.15
N GLN A 102 15.87 14.85 10.03
CA GLN A 102 16.28 15.18 11.41
C GLN A 102 16.54 13.93 12.24
N TRP A 103 15.82 12.83 12.00
CA TRP A 103 16.03 11.54 12.67
C TRP A 103 17.16 10.70 12.08
N GLY A 104 17.86 11.23 11.05
CA GLY A 104 19.07 10.63 10.52
C GLY A 104 18.89 9.81 9.25
N VAL A 105 17.79 9.94 8.53
CA VAL A 105 17.67 9.36 7.18
C VAL A 105 18.68 10.05 6.26
N ALA A 106 19.61 9.27 5.73
CA ALA A 106 20.69 9.74 4.87
C ALA A 106 20.21 9.95 3.42
N TRP A 107 19.27 10.89 3.21
CA TRP A 107 18.76 11.21 1.88
C TRP A 107 19.88 11.53 0.89
N SER A 108 19.77 11.02 -0.33
CA SER A 108 20.65 11.42 -1.43
C SER A 108 20.59 12.93 -1.62
N ARG A 109 21.78 13.55 -1.86
CA ARG A 109 21.92 15.01 -1.92
C ARG A 109 22.31 15.47 -3.31
N ILE A 110 21.79 16.64 -3.69
CA ILE A 110 22.12 17.31 -4.93
C ILE A 110 23.59 17.71 -4.90
N GLN A 111 24.29 17.40 -5.99
CA GLN A 111 25.65 17.88 -6.24
C GLN A 111 25.57 19.01 -7.27
N LYS A 112 26.27 20.12 -7.02
CA LYS A 112 26.38 21.24 -7.95
C LYS A 112 27.11 20.88 -9.24
N GLY A 113 26.83 21.62 -10.30
CA GLY A 113 27.52 21.48 -11.59
C GLY A 113 26.83 20.48 -12.53
N LYS A 114 27.55 20.13 -13.58
CA LYS A 114 27.06 19.30 -14.68
C LYS A 114 27.16 17.81 -14.33
N ARG A 115 26.09 17.07 -14.61
CA ARG A 115 26.05 15.62 -14.53
C ARG A 115 25.33 15.02 -15.73
N GLU A 116 25.79 13.86 -16.19
CA GLU A 116 25.02 13.08 -17.16
C GLU A 116 23.86 12.37 -16.46
N ALA A 117 22.71 12.38 -17.11
CA ALA A 117 21.54 11.58 -16.77
C ALA A 117 21.01 10.92 -18.03
N ILE A 118 20.36 9.77 -17.90
CA ILE A 118 19.66 9.12 -19.00
C ILE A 118 18.16 9.37 -18.82
N ILE A 119 17.58 10.15 -19.72
CA ILE A 119 16.15 10.48 -19.72
C ILE A 119 15.54 9.93 -21.01
N ASN A 120 14.51 9.09 -20.91
CA ASN A 120 13.89 8.43 -22.08
C ASN A 120 14.90 7.65 -22.96
N ALA A 121 15.91 7.03 -22.34
CA ALA A 121 17.03 6.35 -22.99
C ALA A 121 17.94 7.26 -23.83
N GLN A 122 17.97 8.56 -23.55
CA GLN A 122 18.88 9.53 -24.17
C GLN A 122 19.77 10.17 -23.11
N LYS A 123 21.07 10.28 -23.39
CA LYS A 123 22.00 11.01 -22.54
C LYS A 123 21.66 12.49 -22.55
N THR A 124 21.45 13.06 -21.37
CA THR A 124 21.10 14.46 -21.15
C THR A 124 22.04 15.05 -20.11
N ILE A 125 22.51 16.26 -20.30
CA ILE A 125 23.28 17.00 -19.32
C ILE A 125 22.30 17.80 -18.44
N ILE A 126 22.31 17.52 -17.15
CA ILE A 126 21.60 18.32 -16.14
C ILE A 126 22.65 19.17 -15.43
N GLU A 127 22.40 20.47 -15.35
CA GLU A 127 23.24 21.41 -14.60
C GLU A 127 22.49 21.95 -13.39
N GLU A 128 23.00 21.60 -12.21
CA GLU A 128 22.42 22.06 -10.93
C GLU A 128 23.17 23.33 -10.48
N GLU A 129 22.40 24.37 -10.14
CA GLU A 129 22.95 25.63 -9.64
C GLU A 129 23.60 25.45 -8.26
N ASP A 130 24.61 26.27 -7.95
CA ASP A 130 25.40 26.18 -6.72
C ASP A 130 24.56 26.23 -5.44
N PHE A 131 23.50 27.03 -5.42
CA PHE A 131 22.61 27.17 -4.26
C PHE A 131 21.81 25.90 -3.95
N ARG A 132 21.67 24.97 -4.90
CA ARG A 132 20.96 23.69 -4.71
C ARG A 132 21.84 22.62 -4.07
N HIS A 133 23.15 22.85 -4.00
CA HIS A 133 24.09 21.88 -3.44
C HIS A 133 23.75 21.50 -1.99
N GLY A 134 23.70 20.21 -1.72
CA GLY A 134 23.40 19.67 -0.40
C GLY A 134 21.89 19.53 -0.08
N TYR A 135 20.98 20.05 -0.91
CA TYR A 135 19.55 19.81 -0.74
C TYR A 135 19.19 18.34 -1.00
N ILE A 136 18.06 17.90 -0.48
CA ILE A 136 17.56 16.54 -0.71
C ILE A 136 17.26 16.39 -2.20
N HIS A 137 17.85 15.37 -2.80
CA HIS A 137 17.67 15.04 -4.22
C HIS A 137 16.39 14.23 -4.41
N SER A 138 15.81 14.32 -5.61
CA SER A 138 14.68 13.52 -6.07
C SER A 138 14.94 12.91 -7.43
N ARG A 139 14.28 11.79 -7.74
CA ARG A 139 14.33 11.11 -9.04
C ARG A 139 12.93 10.97 -9.65
N ASP A 140 12.89 10.61 -10.92
CA ASP A 140 11.67 10.40 -11.67
C ASP A 140 11.01 9.05 -11.35
N PHE A 141 9.68 9.04 -11.34
CA PHE A 141 8.88 7.83 -11.22
C PHE A 141 7.68 7.87 -12.18
N GLY A 142 7.16 6.69 -12.50
CA GLY A 142 6.04 6.54 -13.43
C GLY A 142 4.78 7.26 -12.99
N GLY A 143 4.13 7.95 -13.94
CA GLY A 143 2.88 8.68 -13.73
C GLY A 143 3.06 10.07 -13.11
N THR A 144 4.28 10.52 -12.79
CA THR A 144 4.53 11.86 -12.24
C THR A 144 4.88 12.88 -13.33
N LYS A 145 4.60 14.16 -13.05
CA LYS A 145 4.97 15.27 -13.94
C LYS A 145 6.33 15.86 -13.60
N LYS A 146 6.78 15.72 -12.35
CA LYS A 146 8.01 16.29 -11.82
C LYS A 146 8.77 15.25 -11.01
N TRP A 147 10.08 15.39 -10.93
CA TRP A 147 10.91 14.57 -10.08
C TRP A 147 10.68 14.94 -8.62
N ARG A 148 9.99 14.09 -7.85
CA ARG A 148 9.70 14.34 -6.44
C ARG A 148 9.98 13.16 -5.52
N THR A 149 10.44 12.03 -6.05
CA THR A 149 10.74 10.84 -5.27
C THR A 149 12.08 11.03 -4.55
N CYS A 150 12.03 11.38 -3.27
CA CYS A 150 13.20 11.46 -2.38
C CYS A 150 13.69 10.04 -2.05
N TYR A 151 15.01 9.81 -2.05
CA TYR A 151 15.57 8.46 -1.97
C TYR A 151 16.92 8.42 -1.26
N THR A 152 17.30 7.22 -0.79
CA THR A 152 18.64 6.89 -0.30
C THR A 152 19.17 5.75 -1.15
N SER A 153 19.80 6.08 -2.29
CA SER A 153 20.18 5.08 -3.30
C SER A 153 18.98 4.18 -3.65
N ASP A 154 19.08 2.86 -3.55
CA ASP A 154 18.01 1.87 -3.72
C ASP A 154 17.63 1.14 -2.41
N ALA A 155 17.97 1.72 -1.24
CA ALA A 155 17.70 1.19 0.10
C ALA A 155 16.85 2.14 0.96
N THR A 156 15.92 2.88 0.35
CA THR A 156 15.17 3.96 1.02
C THR A 156 14.36 3.46 2.22
N GLY A 157 13.60 2.38 2.05
CA GLY A 157 12.76 1.83 3.13
C GLY A 157 13.58 1.35 4.32
N HIS A 158 14.73 0.73 4.07
CA HIS A 158 15.68 0.32 5.10
C HIS A 158 16.14 1.53 5.93
N SER A 159 16.63 2.58 5.28
CA SER A 159 17.10 3.80 5.92
C SER A 159 16.00 4.48 6.75
N MET A 160 14.79 4.60 6.20
CA MET A 160 13.64 5.19 6.89
C MET A 160 13.21 4.37 8.10
N LEU A 161 13.11 3.04 7.94
CA LEU A 161 12.67 2.14 9.02
C LEU A 161 13.63 2.17 10.20
N TYR A 162 14.94 2.18 9.94
CA TYR A 162 15.95 2.27 11.00
C TYR A 162 15.89 3.60 11.74
N ALA A 163 15.72 4.71 11.03
CA ALA A 163 15.60 6.03 11.66
C ALA A 163 14.34 6.12 12.53
N VAL A 164 13.19 5.65 12.04
CA VAL A 164 11.93 5.65 12.80
C VAL A 164 12.00 4.70 13.99
N ALA A 165 12.59 3.51 13.84
CA ALA A 165 12.78 2.56 14.96
C ALA A 165 13.71 3.13 16.03
N ASN A 166 14.77 3.84 15.64
CA ASN A 166 15.68 4.48 16.59
C ASN A 166 14.98 5.63 17.36
N GLU A 167 14.11 6.41 16.69
CA GLU A 167 13.31 7.44 17.38
C GLU A 167 12.32 6.81 18.37
N CYS A 168 11.71 5.65 18.05
CA CYS A 168 10.89 4.89 19.00
C CYS A 168 11.69 4.45 20.23
N ILE A 169 12.93 3.96 20.04
CA ILE A 169 13.82 3.58 21.15
C ILE A 169 14.14 4.79 22.03
N LYS A 170 14.49 5.91 21.41
CA LYS A 170 14.78 7.18 22.12
C LYS A 170 13.60 7.66 22.98
N LEU A 171 12.37 7.45 22.50
CA LEU A 171 11.14 7.80 23.23
C LEU A 171 10.67 6.72 24.21
N ASN A 172 11.40 5.63 24.37
CA ASN A 172 11.03 4.48 25.20
C ASN A 172 9.65 3.91 24.85
N VAL A 173 9.38 3.70 23.57
CA VAL A 173 8.20 2.96 23.12
C VAL A 173 8.37 1.49 23.48
N ASP A 174 7.36 0.88 24.09
CA ASP A 174 7.35 -0.57 24.38
C ASP A 174 7.07 -1.34 23.07
N ILE A 175 8.12 -1.97 22.52
CA ILE A 175 8.03 -2.76 21.28
C ILE A 175 8.20 -4.23 21.62
N GLN A 176 7.15 -5.01 21.39
CA GLN A 176 7.11 -6.45 21.65
C GLN A 176 7.03 -7.22 20.33
N ASP A 177 8.10 -7.93 19.98
CA ASP A 177 8.14 -8.77 18.78
C ASP A 177 7.65 -10.20 19.04
N ARG A 178 7.42 -10.97 17.96
CA ARG A 178 6.86 -12.33 17.97
C ARG A 178 5.51 -12.41 18.69
N LYS A 179 4.72 -11.36 18.54
CA LYS A 179 3.35 -11.24 19.03
C LYS A 179 2.40 -11.13 17.84
N GLU A 180 1.43 -12.03 17.77
CA GLU A 180 0.43 -12.06 16.69
C GLU A 180 -0.96 -11.76 17.26
N ALA A 181 -1.55 -10.64 16.86
CA ALA A 181 -2.94 -10.37 17.17
C ALA A 181 -3.83 -11.31 16.32
N ILE A 182 -4.69 -12.07 16.96
CA ILE A 182 -5.52 -13.11 16.34
C ILE A 182 -7.01 -12.80 16.37
N ALA A 183 -7.45 -11.89 17.25
CA ALA A 183 -8.81 -11.39 17.31
C ALA A 183 -8.86 -9.99 17.95
N ILE A 184 -9.83 -9.16 17.55
CA ILE A 184 -10.12 -7.87 18.18
C ILE A 184 -11.08 -8.09 19.37
N ILE A 185 -10.82 -7.41 20.49
CA ILE A 185 -11.69 -7.36 21.64
C ILE A 185 -12.58 -6.12 21.53
N HIS A 186 -13.89 -6.31 21.50
CA HIS A 186 -14.84 -5.20 21.43
C HIS A 186 -16.10 -5.49 22.26
N GLU A 187 -16.75 -4.44 22.70
CA GLU A 187 -18.03 -4.49 23.44
C GLU A 187 -18.86 -3.27 23.04
N ASP A 188 -20.15 -3.47 22.80
CA ASP A 188 -21.10 -2.41 22.46
C ASP A 188 -20.65 -1.47 21.31
N GLY A 189 -20.02 -2.04 20.28
CA GLY A 189 -19.55 -1.30 19.12
C GLY A 189 -18.28 -0.46 19.36
N VAL A 190 -17.56 -0.71 20.47
CA VAL A 190 -16.30 -0.05 20.81
C VAL A 190 -15.18 -1.09 20.91
N CYS A 191 -14.04 -0.81 20.28
CA CYS A 191 -12.82 -1.60 20.37
C CYS A 191 -12.09 -1.29 21.66
N TYR A 192 -11.63 -2.34 22.35
CA TYR A 192 -10.85 -2.24 23.59
C TYR A 192 -9.51 -2.99 23.51
N GLY A 193 -9.06 -3.40 22.34
CA GLY A 193 -7.79 -4.09 22.17
C GLY A 193 -7.87 -5.37 21.38
N ALA A 194 -6.99 -6.33 21.72
CA ALA A 194 -6.88 -7.57 20.96
C ALA A 194 -6.48 -8.77 21.85
N VAL A 195 -6.91 -9.96 21.42
CA VAL A 195 -6.30 -11.22 21.87
C VAL A 195 -5.08 -11.48 21.03
N VAL A 196 -3.96 -11.72 21.68
CA VAL A 196 -2.65 -11.85 21.06
C VAL A 196 -2.04 -13.20 21.43
N ARG A 197 -1.47 -13.89 20.47
CA ARG A 197 -0.70 -15.09 20.69
C ARG A 197 0.80 -14.75 20.75
N ASP A 198 1.45 -15.16 21.79
CA ASP A 198 2.91 -15.19 21.89
C ASP A 198 3.41 -16.36 21.04
N LEU A 199 4.19 -16.09 19.99
CA LEU A 199 4.67 -17.14 19.07
C LEU A 199 5.80 -17.98 19.67
N VAL A 200 6.43 -17.53 20.76
CA VAL A 200 7.49 -18.27 21.45
C VAL A 200 6.90 -19.26 22.44
N THR A 201 5.96 -18.79 23.28
CA THR A 201 5.39 -19.60 24.37
C THR A 201 4.07 -20.30 23.99
N GLY A 202 3.38 -19.81 22.96
CA GLY A 202 2.03 -20.23 22.60
C GLY A 202 0.93 -19.65 23.48
N GLU A 203 1.27 -18.83 24.48
CA GLU A 203 0.33 -18.24 25.43
C GLU A 203 -0.59 -17.21 24.74
N LEU A 204 -1.85 -17.16 25.18
CA LEU A 204 -2.78 -16.11 24.80
C LEU A 204 -2.80 -15.00 25.86
N ILE A 205 -2.67 -13.76 25.39
CA ILE A 205 -2.60 -12.56 26.19
C ILE A 205 -3.67 -11.59 25.70
N ALA A 206 -4.47 -11.01 26.61
CA ALA A 206 -5.34 -9.90 26.25
C ALA A 206 -4.60 -8.58 26.41
N TYR A 207 -4.47 -7.80 25.36
CA TYR A 207 -4.01 -6.42 25.41
C TYR A 207 -5.23 -5.51 25.39
N ILE A 208 -5.44 -4.78 26.46
CA ILE A 208 -6.59 -3.89 26.65
C ILE A 208 -6.12 -2.45 26.54
N ALA A 209 -6.76 -1.67 25.66
CA ALA A 209 -6.36 -0.31 25.34
C ALA A 209 -7.57 0.63 25.20
N LYS A 210 -7.33 1.92 25.37
CA LYS A 210 -8.32 2.97 25.08
C LYS A 210 -8.60 3.08 23.58
N GLY A 211 -7.55 2.95 22.75
CA GLY A 211 -7.64 2.93 21.30
C GLY A 211 -6.64 1.94 20.69
N THR A 212 -7.02 1.34 19.56
CA THR A 212 -6.22 0.31 18.88
C THR A 212 -5.99 0.68 17.42
N LEU A 213 -4.74 0.63 16.97
CA LEU A 213 -4.36 0.86 15.57
C LEU A 213 -3.85 -0.44 14.94
N ILE A 214 -4.40 -0.82 13.79
CA ILE A 214 -3.87 -1.88 12.94
C ILE A 214 -2.97 -1.26 11.86
N ALA A 215 -1.71 -1.72 11.76
CA ALA A 215 -0.69 -1.26 10.81
C ALA A 215 0.14 -2.45 10.26
N THR A 216 -0.54 -3.54 9.92
CA THR A 216 0.05 -4.86 9.62
C THR A 216 0.49 -5.07 8.17
N GLY A 217 0.34 -4.05 7.32
CA GLY A 217 0.65 -4.17 5.89
C GLY A 217 -0.44 -4.90 5.09
N GLY A 218 -0.15 -5.18 3.82
CA GLY A 218 -1.12 -5.72 2.86
C GLY A 218 -1.34 -7.23 2.94
N TYR A 219 -2.11 -7.74 1.97
CA TYR A 219 -2.54 -9.14 1.87
C TYR A 219 -2.00 -9.85 0.62
N GLY A 220 -0.86 -9.40 0.08
CA GLY A 220 -0.33 -9.92 -1.19
C GLY A 220 -0.01 -11.41 -1.20
N ARG A 221 0.15 -12.05 -0.04
CA ARG A 221 0.42 -13.49 0.07
C ARG A 221 -0.78 -14.40 -0.22
N ILE A 222 -1.93 -13.84 -0.55
CA ILE A 222 -3.02 -14.60 -1.19
C ILE A 222 -2.73 -14.93 -2.66
N TYR A 223 -1.69 -14.31 -3.27
CA TYR A 223 -1.20 -14.61 -4.62
C TYR A 223 0.07 -15.46 -4.56
N LYS A 224 0.25 -16.34 -5.56
CA LYS A 224 1.44 -17.19 -5.70
C LYS A 224 2.66 -16.36 -6.09
N ASN A 225 2.50 -15.51 -7.12
CA ASN A 225 3.54 -14.63 -7.63
C ASN A 225 3.37 -13.22 -7.04
N THR A 226 4.20 -12.90 -6.06
CA THR A 226 4.13 -11.63 -5.32
C THR A 226 5.51 -11.15 -4.89
N THR A 227 5.67 -9.84 -4.82
CA THR A 227 6.87 -9.19 -4.26
C THR A 227 6.83 -9.10 -2.74
N ASN A 228 5.71 -9.46 -2.12
CA ASN A 228 5.48 -9.26 -0.70
C ASN A 228 6.22 -10.29 0.16
N ALA A 229 6.72 -9.83 1.31
CA ALA A 229 7.27 -10.71 2.33
C ALA A 229 6.24 -11.71 2.84
N VAL A 230 6.70 -12.85 3.38
CA VAL A 230 5.83 -13.94 3.88
C VAL A 230 4.83 -13.45 4.94
N ILE A 231 5.19 -12.42 5.70
CA ILE A 231 4.35 -11.82 6.73
C ILE A 231 3.18 -10.98 6.20
N CYS A 232 3.16 -10.63 4.90
CA CYS A 232 2.08 -9.86 4.28
C CYS A 232 0.89 -10.79 3.94
N ASN A 233 0.36 -11.49 4.95
CA ASN A 233 -0.71 -12.47 4.84
C ASN A 233 -2.12 -11.88 5.04
N GLY A 234 -2.23 -10.59 5.43
CA GLY A 234 -3.49 -9.88 5.60
C GLY A 234 -4.24 -10.20 6.90
N VAL A 235 -3.68 -10.95 7.85
CA VAL A 235 -4.36 -11.33 9.10
C VAL A 235 -4.92 -10.11 9.84
N GLY A 236 -4.22 -8.96 9.85
CA GLY A 236 -4.72 -7.75 10.49
C GLY A 236 -6.03 -7.23 9.88
N ALA A 237 -6.17 -7.26 8.56
CA ALA A 237 -7.43 -6.90 7.91
C ALA A 237 -8.52 -7.94 8.20
N ALA A 238 -8.16 -9.23 8.24
CA ALA A 238 -9.11 -10.31 8.52
C ALA A 238 -9.68 -10.26 9.94
N ILE A 239 -8.86 -9.98 10.97
CA ILE A 239 -9.36 -9.88 12.35
C ILE A 239 -10.26 -8.66 12.55
N ALA A 240 -10.05 -7.57 11.81
CA ALA A 240 -10.99 -6.46 11.77
C ALA A 240 -12.32 -6.86 11.11
N LEU A 241 -12.28 -7.55 9.97
CA LEU A 241 -13.45 -8.06 9.26
C LEU A 241 -14.28 -9.02 10.16
N GLU A 242 -13.60 -9.89 10.91
CA GLU A 242 -14.21 -10.88 11.81
C GLU A 242 -14.96 -10.26 13.01
N THR A 243 -14.82 -8.96 13.26
CA THR A 243 -15.65 -8.25 14.24
C THR A 243 -17.13 -8.17 13.82
N GLY A 244 -17.44 -8.40 12.54
CA GLY A 244 -18.77 -8.22 11.96
C GLY A 244 -19.20 -6.74 11.82
N ILE A 245 -18.41 -5.78 12.32
CA ILE A 245 -18.69 -4.33 12.31
C ILE A 245 -17.77 -3.59 11.36
N ALA A 246 -16.46 -3.83 11.46
CA ALA A 246 -15.50 -3.22 10.55
C ALA A 246 -15.65 -3.82 9.14
N LYS A 247 -15.56 -2.96 8.13
CA LYS A 247 -15.70 -3.35 6.72
C LYS A 247 -14.34 -3.19 6.02
N LEU A 248 -14.14 -3.98 4.98
CA LEU A 248 -12.99 -3.82 4.08
C LEU A 248 -13.43 -3.05 2.83
N GLY A 249 -12.61 -2.08 2.40
CA GLY A 249 -12.88 -1.26 1.22
C GLY A 249 -12.00 -1.65 0.04
N ASN A 250 -12.53 -1.56 -1.19
CA ASN A 250 -11.83 -1.69 -2.46
C ASN A 250 -10.87 -2.91 -2.57
N MET A 251 -11.28 -4.06 -2.01
CA MET A 251 -10.42 -5.25 -1.95
C MET A 251 -9.96 -5.74 -3.33
N GLU A 252 -10.76 -5.53 -4.37
CA GLU A 252 -10.41 -5.87 -5.77
C GLU A 252 -9.34 -4.98 -6.38
N ALA A 253 -9.02 -3.85 -5.73
CA ALA A 253 -7.97 -2.93 -6.17
C ALA A 253 -6.59 -3.46 -5.74
N VAL A 254 -5.97 -4.27 -6.60
CA VAL A 254 -4.66 -4.89 -6.38
C VAL A 254 -3.71 -4.47 -7.49
N GLN A 255 -2.58 -3.87 -7.12
CA GLN A 255 -1.57 -3.41 -8.06
C GLN A 255 -0.53 -4.50 -8.33
N PHE A 256 -0.19 -4.68 -9.61
CA PHE A 256 0.91 -5.49 -10.06
C PHE A 256 2.11 -4.61 -10.42
N HIS A 257 3.31 -4.98 -9.97
CA HIS A 257 4.54 -4.28 -10.34
C HIS A 257 5.15 -4.89 -11.59
N PRO A 258 5.64 -4.08 -12.56
CA PRO A 258 6.16 -4.59 -13.83
C PRO A 258 7.46 -5.40 -13.70
N THR A 259 8.33 -5.07 -12.75
CA THR A 259 9.72 -5.53 -12.72
C THR A 259 10.17 -6.34 -11.49
N PRO A 260 9.36 -7.29 -10.94
CA PRO A 260 9.91 -8.34 -10.10
C PRO A 260 10.73 -9.32 -10.91
N ILE A 261 11.86 -9.78 -10.34
CA ILE A 261 12.75 -10.74 -11.01
C ILE A 261 12.20 -12.16 -10.98
N VAL A 262 12.28 -12.87 -12.09
CA VAL A 262 11.87 -14.28 -12.20
C VAL A 262 13.06 -15.18 -11.84
N PRO A 263 12.88 -16.24 -11.03
CA PRO A 263 11.63 -16.76 -10.46
C PRO A 263 11.32 -16.22 -9.05
N SER A 264 12.24 -15.55 -8.38
CA SER A 264 12.15 -15.26 -6.93
C SER A 264 11.02 -14.27 -6.55
N GLY A 265 10.54 -13.45 -7.47
CA GLY A 265 9.57 -12.40 -7.19
C GLY A 265 10.15 -11.18 -6.46
N ILE A 266 11.47 -11.14 -6.21
CA ILE A 266 12.09 -10.00 -5.56
C ILE A 266 11.98 -8.77 -6.46
N LEU A 267 11.62 -7.65 -5.87
CA LEU A 267 11.43 -6.40 -6.59
C LEU A 267 12.76 -5.85 -7.13
N LEU A 268 12.80 -5.53 -8.42
CA LEU A 268 13.75 -4.59 -8.98
C LEU A 268 13.06 -3.24 -9.06
N THR A 269 13.60 -2.26 -8.34
CA THR A 269 12.96 -0.96 -8.13
C THR A 269 12.54 -0.26 -9.43
N GLU A 270 11.46 0.50 -9.37
CA GLU A 270 11.08 1.42 -10.45
C GLU A 270 12.19 2.44 -10.78
N GLY A 271 13.10 2.71 -9.82
CA GLY A 271 14.30 3.52 -10.03
C GLY A 271 15.15 3.06 -11.22
N CYS A 272 15.18 1.75 -11.53
CA CYS A 272 15.84 1.22 -12.73
C CYS A 272 15.33 1.90 -14.01
N ARG A 273 14.00 2.05 -14.13
CA ARG A 273 13.36 2.72 -15.28
C ARG A 273 13.42 4.24 -15.15
N GLY A 274 13.31 4.77 -13.93
CA GLY A 274 13.47 6.19 -13.62
C GLY A 274 14.86 6.73 -13.99
N ASP A 275 15.89 5.92 -13.78
CA ASP A 275 17.27 6.25 -14.15
C ASP A 275 17.54 6.04 -15.65
N GLY A 276 16.58 5.46 -16.41
CA GLY A 276 16.66 5.33 -17.86
C GLY A 276 16.72 3.90 -18.41
N GLY A 277 16.59 2.88 -17.56
CA GLY A 277 16.51 1.49 -17.98
C GLY A 277 15.25 1.21 -18.84
N ILE A 278 15.36 0.26 -19.76
CA ILE A 278 14.33 -0.04 -20.77
C ILE A 278 13.85 -1.49 -20.71
N LEU A 279 12.66 -1.74 -21.27
CA LEU A 279 12.06 -3.07 -21.37
C LEU A 279 12.24 -3.61 -22.79
N ARG A 280 12.76 -4.86 -22.90
CA ARG A 280 12.99 -5.55 -24.15
C ARG A 280 12.22 -6.88 -24.21
N ASP A 281 11.75 -7.21 -25.37
CA ASP A 281 11.11 -8.52 -25.66
C ASP A 281 12.14 -9.63 -25.94
N VAL A 282 11.64 -10.79 -26.37
CA VAL A 282 12.47 -11.97 -26.71
C VAL A 282 13.45 -11.68 -27.84
N ASP A 283 13.12 -10.78 -28.77
CA ASP A 283 13.97 -10.38 -29.92
C ASP A 283 14.92 -9.24 -29.56
N GLY A 284 14.91 -8.75 -28.30
CA GLY A 284 15.68 -7.60 -27.84
C GLY A 284 15.09 -6.25 -28.22
N TYR A 285 13.88 -6.23 -28.78
CA TYR A 285 13.21 -5.01 -29.21
C TYR A 285 12.61 -4.24 -28.02
N ARG A 286 12.79 -2.90 -28.00
CA ARG A 286 12.18 -1.99 -27.03
C ARG A 286 10.73 -1.69 -27.42
N PHE A 287 9.77 -2.38 -26.86
CA PHE A 287 8.36 -2.37 -27.28
C PHE A 287 7.48 -1.29 -26.60
N MET A 288 7.87 -0.76 -25.44
CA MET A 288 7.02 0.19 -24.71
C MET A 288 6.67 1.46 -25.49
N PRO A 289 7.57 2.05 -26.31
CA PRO A 289 7.22 3.21 -27.16
C PRO A 289 6.05 2.98 -28.12
N ASP A 290 5.81 1.75 -28.58
CA ASP A 290 4.72 1.42 -29.49
C ASP A 290 3.35 1.48 -28.80
N TYR A 291 3.32 1.17 -27.51
CA TYR A 291 2.10 1.18 -26.70
C TYR A 291 1.86 2.53 -26.02
N GLU A 292 2.90 3.17 -25.51
CA GLU A 292 2.85 4.40 -24.72
C GLU A 292 3.94 5.38 -25.20
N PRO A 293 3.74 6.07 -26.34
CA PRO A 293 4.78 6.85 -26.99
C PRO A 293 5.30 8.03 -26.16
N GLU A 294 4.46 8.63 -25.31
CA GLU A 294 4.83 9.79 -24.48
C GLU A 294 5.61 9.38 -23.22
N LYS A 295 5.06 8.44 -22.44
CA LYS A 295 5.59 8.03 -21.14
C LYS A 295 6.48 6.80 -21.20
N LYS A 296 6.35 5.96 -22.23
CA LYS A 296 7.16 4.77 -22.45
C LYS A 296 7.21 3.89 -21.18
N GLU A 297 8.39 3.51 -20.71
CA GLU A 297 8.59 2.73 -19.49
C GLU A 297 8.18 3.46 -18.21
N LEU A 298 7.94 4.78 -18.25
CA LEU A 298 7.48 5.61 -17.14
C LEU A 298 5.98 5.94 -17.20
N ALA A 299 5.19 5.19 -17.98
CA ALA A 299 3.75 5.13 -17.77
C ALA A 299 3.45 4.55 -16.37
N SER A 300 2.24 4.75 -15.86
CA SER A 300 1.87 4.22 -14.53
C SER A 300 1.97 2.69 -14.48
N ARG A 301 2.15 2.14 -13.29
CA ARG A 301 2.41 0.70 -13.10
C ARG A 301 1.35 -0.21 -13.68
N ASP A 302 0.07 0.15 -13.53
CA ASP A 302 -1.06 -0.58 -14.11
C ASP A 302 -0.97 -0.65 -15.63
N VAL A 303 -0.57 0.44 -16.27
CA VAL A 303 -0.40 0.50 -17.72
C VAL A 303 0.80 -0.34 -18.16
N VAL A 304 1.99 -0.13 -17.58
CA VAL A 304 3.19 -0.90 -17.95
C VAL A 304 2.97 -2.39 -17.76
N SER A 305 2.40 -2.80 -16.62
CA SER A 305 2.13 -4.22 -16.34
C SER A 305 1.17 -4.84 -17.38
N ARG A 306 0.09 -4.12 -17.75
CA ARG A 306 -0.82 -4.58 -18.83
C ARG A 306 -0.10 -4.72 -20.16
N ARG A 307 0.67 -3.70 -20.58
CA ARG A 307 1.39 -3.74 -21.87
C ARG A 307 2.42 -4.87 -21.94
N MET A 308 3.14 -5.12 -20.84
CA MET A 308 4.04 -6.26 -20.75
C MET A 308 3.29 -7.60 -20.92
N MET A 309 2.17 -7.78 -20.22
CA MET A 309 1.39 -9.02 -20.32
C MET A 309 0.71 -9.17 -21.69
N GLU A 310 0.21 -8.09 -22.30
CA GLU A 310 -0.29 -8.10 -23.69
C GLU A 310 0.82 -8.54 -24.65
N HIS A 311 2.03 -8.02 -24.49
CA HIS A 311 3.17 -8.34 -25.33
C HIS A 311 3.60 -9.79 -25.18
N ILE A 312 3.63 -10.30 -23.93
CA ILE A 312 3.86 -11.73 -23.63
C ILE A 312 2.78 -12.61 -24.28
N ARG A 313 1.48 -12.25 -24.15
CA ARG A 313 0.36 -12.99 -24.79
C ARG A 313 0.45 -13.05 -26.31
N LYS A 314 1.07 -12.06 -26.95
CA LYS A 314 1.38 -12.05 -28.41
C LYS A 314 2.56 -12.95 -28.79
N GLY A 315 3.12 -13.73 -27.83
CA GLY A 315 4.25 -14.63 -28.07
C GLY A 315 5.61 -13.94 -28.11
N LYS A 316 5.71 -12.69 -27.65
CA LYS A 316 6.96 -11.91 -27.61
C LYS A 316 7.69 -11.98 -26.26
N GLY A 317 7.24 -12.82 -25.34
CA GLY A 317 7.93 -13.11 -24.09
C GLY A 317 9.03 -14.16 -24.28
N ALA A 318 10.16 -14.01 -23.57
CA ALA A 318 11.18 -15.04 -23.47
C ALA A 318 10.65 -16.21 -22.64
N LYS A 319 10.89 -17.45 -23.10
CA LYS A 319 10.39 -18.67 -22.45
C LYS A 319 11.27 -19.07 -21.26
N SER A 320 10.64 -19.51 -20.17
CA SER A 320 11.34 -20.15 -19.05
C SER A 320 10.46 -21.20 -18.36
N PRO A 321 11.05 -22.12 -17.56
CA PRO A 321 10.27 -23.06 -16.74
C PRO A 321 9.36 -22.39 -15.72
N TYR A 322 9.61 -21.11 -15.41
CA TYR A 322 8.88 -20.33 -14.42
C TYR A 322 7.82 -19.41 -15.07
N GLY A 323 7.59 -19.56 -16.36
CA GLY A 323 6.70 -18.78 -17.19
C GLY A 323 7.41 -17.73 -18.05
N ASP A 324 6.68 -17.23 -19.04
CA ASP A 324 7.19 -16.24 -19.99
C ASP A 324 7.49 -14.92 -19.30
N HIS A 325 8.56 -14.25 -19.73
CA HIS A 325 9.04 -13.00 -19.11
C HIS A 325 9.55 -12.00 -20.16
N ILE A 326 9.79 -10.78 -19.74
CA ILE A 326 10.40 -9.67 -20.48
C ILE A 326 11.78 -9.41 -19.89
N TRP A 327 12.66 -8.78 -20.63
CA TRP A 327 13.97 -8.36 -20.18
C TRP A 327 13.97 -6.91 -19.71
N LEU A 328 14.53 -6.66 -18.52
CA LEU A 328 14.87 -5.32 -18.05
C LEU A 328 16.35 -5.08 -18.36
N ASP A 329 16.64 -4.13 -19.24
CA ASP A 329 17.98 -3.71 -19.61
C ASP A 329 18.36 -2.42 -18.89
N ILE A 330 19.23 -2.55 -17.88
CA ILE A 330 19.87 -1.43 -17.19
C ILE A 330 21.35 -1.32 -17.53
N SER A 331 21.89 -2.23 -18.34
CA SER A 331 23.30 -2.19 -18.76
C SER A 331 23.67 -0.90 -19.51
N ILE A 332 22.65 -0.29 -20.16
CA ILE A 332 22.79 1.00 -20.85
C ILE A 332 23.12 2.17 -19.90
N LEU A 333 22.89 2.03 -18.58
CA LEU A 333 23.23 3.05 -17.58
C LEU A 333 24.73 3.09 -17.27
N GLY A 334 25.46 2.02 -17.62
CA GLY A 334 26.88 1.85 -17.31
C GLY A 334 27.15 1.33 -15.89
N ALA A 335 28.28 0.61 -15.76
CA ALA A 335 28.64 -0.08 -14.52
C ALA A 335 28.81 0.87 -13.33
N GLU A 336 29.42 2.05 -13.53
CA GLU A 336 29.62 3.04 -12.47
C GLU A 336 28.29 3.51 -11.88
N HIS A 337 27.31 3.86 -12.75
CA HIS A 337 25.97 4.28 -12.30
C HIS A 337 25.27 3.18 -11.52
N ILE A 338 25.30 1.94 -12.03
CA ILE A 338 24.66 0.78 -11.39
C ILE A 338 25.24 0.54 -10.00
N HIS A 339 26.56 0.45 -9.87
CA HIS A 339 27.21 0.22 -8.57
C HIS A 339 27.00 1.34 -7.55
N LYS A 340 26.81 2.59 -8.03
CA LYS A 340 26.59 3.75 -7.17
C LYS A 340 25.13 3.93 -6.74
N ASN A 341 24.18 3.78 -7.67
CA ASN A 341 22.78 4.16 -7.47
C ASN A 341 21.79 2.98 -7.40
N LEU A 342 22.18 1.79 -7.90
CA LEU A 342 21.36 0.58 -8.01
C LEU A 342 22.12 -0.65 -7.49
N ARG A 343 22.85 -0.46 -6.38
CA ARG A 343 23.70 -1.50 -5.80
C ARG A 343 22.89 -2.72 -5.35
N ASP A 344 21.76 -2.50 -4.64
CA ASP A 344 20.91 -3.59 -4.18
C ASP A 344 20.32 -4.36 -5.38
N VAL A 345 19.98 -3.66 -6.47
CA VAL A 345 19.51 -4.29 -7.72
C VAL A 345 20.61 -5.20 -8.30
N TYR A 346 21.86 -4.70 -8.34
CA TYR A 346 23.01 -5.51 -8.80
C TYR A 346 23.18 -6.76 -7.93
N ASP A 347 23.19 -6.59 -6.61
CA ASP A 347 23.38 -7.68 -5.64
C ASP A 347 22.23 -8.70 -5.73
N ILE A 348 20.97 -8.26 -5.84
CA ILE A 348 19.79 -9.13 -6.02
C ILE A 348 19.96 -9.98 -7.30
N CYS A 349 20.24 -9.37 -8.43
CA CYS A 349 20.41 -10.09 -9.69
C CYS A 349 21.58 -11.06 -9.64
N LYS A 350 22.69 -10.66 -9.03
CA LYS A 350 23.89 -11.49 -8.89
C LYS A 350 23.66 -12.68 -7.96
N ILE A 351 23.06 -12.46 -6.79
CA ILE A 351 22.90 -13.48 -5.75
C ILE A 351 21.79 -14.48 -6.11
N PHE A 352 20.63 -14.00 -6.58
CA PHE A 352 19.46 -14.84 -6.80
C PHE A 352 19.37 -15.44 -8.21
N ASN A 353 20.00 -14.82 -9.21
CA ASN A 353 19.93 -15.28 -10.60
C ASN A 353 21.32 -15.54 -11.25
N GLY A 354 22.41 -15.20 -10.58
CA GLY A 354 23.76 -15.29 -11.17
C GLY A 354 24.03 -14.29 -12.30
N ILE A 355 23.18 -13.25 -12.45
CA ILE A 355 23.20 -12.30 -13.56
C ILE A 355 24.02 -11.06 -13.18
N ASP A 356 24.96 -10.69 -14.05
CA ASP A 356 25.68 -9.40 -13.98
C ASP A 356 24.93 -8.35 -14.82
N VAL A 357 24.09 -7.56 -14.18
CA VAL A 357 23.22 -6.57 -14.87
C VAL A 357 23.99 -5.39 -15.46
N THR A 358 25.30 -5.29 -15.24
CA THR A 358 26.16 -4.35 -15.98
C THR A 358 26.43 -4.79 -17.42
N LYS A 359 26.14 -6.06 -17.74
CA LYS A 359 26.42 -6.72 -19.03
C LYS A 359 25.26 -7.55 -19.58
N GLN A 360 24.32 -7.94 -18.73
CA GLN A 360 23.23 -8.84 -19.05
C GLN A 360 21.89 -8.22 -18.64
N TRP A 361 20.81 -8.65 -19.28
CA TRP A 361 19.46 -8.19 -18.95
C TRP A 361 18.84 -9.06 -17.85
N ALA A 362 18.07 -8.43 -16.97
CA ALA A 362 17.35 -9.15 -15.91
C ALA A 362 15.99 -9.66 -16.40
N PRO A 363 15.63 -10.95 -16.13
CA PRO A 363 14.31 -11.48 -16.47
C PRO A 363 13.26 -10.94 -15.51
N VAL A 364 12.26 -10.23 -16.01
CA VAL A 364 11.19 -9.62 -15.20
C VAL A 364 9.81 -9.95 -15.72
N ARG A 365 8.85 -10.04 -14.81
CA ARG A 365 7.45 -10.30 -15.13
C ARG A 365 6.54 -9.58 -14.12
N PRO A 366 5.40 -9.02 -14.55
CA PRO A 366 4.46 -8.43 -13.63
C PRO A 366 3.96 -9.43 -12.57
N MET A 367 4.05 -9.04 -11.29
CA MET A 367 3.59 -9.83 -10.14
C MET A 367 2.81 -8.94 -9.17
N GLN A 368 1.97 -9.55 -8.34
CA GLN A 368 1.28 -8.81 -7.28
C GLN A 368 2.28 -8.04 -6.42
N HIS A 369 1.94 -6.79 -6.06
CA HIS A 369 2.88 -5.92 -5.37
C HIS A 369 2.27 -5.10 -4.24
N TYR A 370 1.10 -4.48 -4.43
CA TYR A 370 0.51 -3.58 -3.45
C TYR A 370 -1.02 -3.75 -3.40
N SER A 371 -1.55 -3.74 -2.18
CA SER A 371 -2.99 -3.82 -1.91
C SER A 371 -3.52 -2.42 -1.65
N MET A 372 -4.32 -1.83 -2.57
CA MET A 372 -4.96 -0.54 -2.32
C MET A 372 -6.17 -0.67 -1.41
N GLY A 373 -6.81 -1.83 -1.42
CA GLY A 373 -7.89 -2.19 -0.50
C GLY A 373 -7.37 -2.58 0.90
N GLY A 374 -8.28 -2.62 1.87
CA GLY A 374 -7.99 -2.96 3.26
C GLY A 374 -9.11 -2.50 4.19
N ILE A 375 -8.83 -2.34 5.48
CA ILE A 375 -9.80 -1.85 6.46
C ILE A 375 -10.29 -0.46 6.04
N ARG A 376 -11.60 -0.33 5.78
CA ARG A 376 -12.18 0.96 5.40
C ARG A 376 -12.16 1.91 6.59
N THR A 377 -11.57 3.08 6.40
CA THR A 377 -11.47 4.13 7.41
C THR A 377 -11.96 5.48 6.88
N ASN A 378 -12.35 6.35 7.78
CA ASN A 378 -12.56 7.77 7.48
C ASN A 378 -11.21 8.50 7.35
N TYR A 379 -11.25 9.81 7.12
CA TYR A 379 -10.02 10.63 6.96
C TYR A 379 -9.13 10.67 8.22
N LYS A 380 -9.70 10.38 9.42
CA LYS A 380 -8.96 10.25 10.69
C LYS A 380 -8.29 8.89 10.86
N GLY A 381 -8.51 7.96 9.95
CA GLY A 381 -8.04 6.59 10.06
C GLY A 381 -8.91 5.70 10.96
N GLU A 382 -10.06 6.15 11.45
CA GLU A 382 -10.97 5.37 12.28
C GLU A 382 -11.89 4.50 11.39
N SER A 383 -12.05 3.23 11.76
CA SER A 383 -12.90 2.27 11.06
C SER A 383 -14.38 2.41 11.47
N HIS A 384 -15.25 1.51 10.95
CA HIS A 384 -16.65 1.43 11.39
C HIS A 384 -16.80 0.97 12.86
N LEU A 385 -15.80 0.28 13.39
CA LEU A 385 -15.74 -0.08 14.82
C LEU A 385 -15.04 1.05 15.57
N LYS A 386 -15.78 1.75 16.42
CA LYS A 386 -15.29 2.91 17.17
C LYS A 386 -14.05 2.54 18.00
N GLY A 387 -13.02 3.39 17.97
CA GLY A 387 -11.75 3.16 18.67
C GLY A 387 -10.82 2.15 17.99
N LEU A 388 -11.22 1.59 16.84
CA LEU A 388 -10.36 0.80 15.96
C LEU A 388 -9.92 1.66 14.78
N PHE A 389 -8.61 1.90 14.69
CA PHE A 389 -7.96 2.67 13.64
C PHE A 389 -7.16 1.75 12.70
N ALA A 390 -6.86 2.23 11.50
CA ALA A 390 -5.93 1.57 10.60
C ALA A 390 -5.08 2.59 9.82
N ALA A 391 -3.81 2.24 9.55
CA ALA A 391 -2.89 3.10 8.80
C ALA A 391 -1.89 2.31 7.95
N GLY A 392 -1.48 2.89 6.83
CA GLY A 392 -0.62 2.24 5.84
C GLY A 392 -1.36 1.19 5.04
N GLU A 393 -0.65 0.27 4.40
CA GLU A 393 -1.21 -0.66 3.40
C GLU A 393 -2.33 -1.60 3.91
N VAL A 394 -2.54 -1.73 5.23
CA VAL A 394 -3.68 -2.48 5.76
C VAL A 394 -4.99 -1.71 5.67
N ALA A 395 -4.89 -0.38 5.52
CA ALA A 395 -6.03 0.52 5.50
C ALA A 395 -6.49 0.84 4.07
N CYS A 396 -7.78 0.80 3.82
CA CYS A 396 -8.41 1.55 2.76
C CYS A 396 -8.70 2.97 3.28
N TRP A 397 -7.64 3.77 3.43
CA TRP A 397 -7.72 5.20 3.73
C TRP A 397 -8.20 5.99 2.51
N ASP A 398 -8.21 5.26 1.39
CA ASP A 398 -8.66 5.69 0.09
C ASP A 398 -7.80 6.76 -0.58
N LEU A 399 -6.52 6.77 -0.23
CA LEU A 399 -5.51 7.63 -0.88
C LEU A 399 -5.23 7.17 -2.32
N HIS A 400 -5.22 5.87 -2.54
CA HIS A 400 -4.71 5.27 -3.78
C HIS A 400 -5.78 4.90 -4.78
N GLY A 401 -7.05 4.83 -4.37
CA GLY A 401 -8.14 4.39 -5.23
C GLY A 401 -7.85 3.06 -5.90
N PHE A 402 -7.88 3.03 -7.24
CA PHE A 402 -7.69 1.79 -8.00
C PHE A 402 -6.28 1.60 -8.58
N ASN A 403 -5.37 2.56 -8.37
CA ASN A 403 -3.96 2.40 -8.72
C ASN A 403 -3.08 3.38 -7.97
N ARG A 404 -2.09 2.86 -7.27
CA ARG A 404 -1.16 3.64 -6.46
C ARG A 404 -0.05 4.25 -7.31
N LEU A 405 0.17 5.54 -7.17
CA LEU A 405 1.33 6.23 -7.77
C LEU A 405 2.63 5.71 -7.16
N GLY A 406 3.66 5.53 -7.99
CA GLY A 406 4.98 5.06 -7.55
C GLY A 406 5.54 5.97 -6.43
N GLY A 407 6.11 5.35 -5.37
CA GLY A 407 6.64 6.08 -4.21
C GLY A 407 5.62 6.58 -3.19
N ASN A 408 4.30 6.63 -3.50
CA ASN A 408 3.28 7.03 -2.54
C ASN A 408 3.06 6.02 -1.40
N SER A 409 3.43 4.74 -1.54
CA SER A 409 3.22 3.74 -0.47
C SER A 409 4.05 4.01 0.77
N VAL A 410 5.34 4.29 0.58
CA VAL A 410 6.23 4.60 1.72
C VAL A 410 5.90 5.97 2.29
N SER A 411 5.49 6.92 1.42
CA SER A 411 4.98 8.22 1.85
C SER A 411 3.71 8.05 2.69
N GLU A 412 2.75 7.26 2.23
CA GLU A 412 1.54 6.97 2.99
C GLU A 412 1.86 6.31 4.33
N ALA A 413 2.72 5.29 4.36
CA ALA A 413 3.06 4.63 5.61
C ALA A 413 3.55 5.62 6.68
N VAL A 414 4.39 6.59 6.30
CA VAL A 414 4.88 7.61 7.23
C VAL A 414 3.82 8.67 7.51
N VAL A 415 3.19 9.22 6.48
CA VAL A 415 2.21 10.32 6.60
C VAL A 415 0.94 9.86 7.30
N ALA A 416 0.37 8.70 6.92
CA ALA A 416 -0.78 8.12 7.61
C ALA A 416 -0.43 7.75 9.05
N GLY A 417 0.76 7.16 9.30
CA GLY A 417 1.22 6.91 10.66
C GLY A 417 1.29 8.18 11.50
N MET A 418 1.72 9.30 10.92
CA MET A 418 1.74 10.60 11.58
C MET A 418 0.34 11.14 11.87
N ILE A 419 -0.53 11.20 10.84
CA ILE A 419 -1.86 11.79 10.93
C ILE A 419 -2.80 10.93 11.79
N VAL A 420 -2.88 9.63 11.49
CA VAL A 420 -3.74 8.69 12.22
C VAL A 420 -3.24 8.48 13.65
N GLY A 421 -1.91 8.47 13.85
CA GLY A 421 -1.32 8.43 15.19
C GLY A 421 -1.73 9.62 16.06
N ASP A 422 -1.82 10.81 15.49
CA ASP A 422 -2.28 12.00 16.19
C ASP A 422 -3.77 11.94 16.54
N TYR A 423 -4.63 11.49 15.61
CA TYR A 423 -6.05 11.26 15.91
C TYR A 423 -6.28 10.12 16.92
N LEU A 424 -5.49 9.04 16.87
CA LEU A 424 -5.51 8.00 17.88
C LEU A 424 -5.15 8.54 19.26
N ARG A 425 -4.12 9.38 19.33
CA ARG A 425 -3.71 10.08 20.55
C ARG A 425 -4.85 10.92 21.13
N GLU A 426 -5.46 11.79 20.31
CA GLU A 426 -6.63 12.60 20.71
C GLU A 426 -7.76 11.72 21.24
N TYR A 427 -8.04 10.62 20.54
CA TYR A 427 -9.07 9.68 20.98
C TYR A 427 -8.76 9.08 22.35
N CYS A 428 -7.49 8.76 22.65
CA CYS A 428 -7.08 8.13 23.91
C CYS A 428 -7.05 9.10 25.09
N GLU A 429 -6.82 10.40 24.86
CA GLU A 429 -6.69 11.40 25.94
C GLU A 429 -7.97 11.49 26.80
N ASP A 430 -9.13 11.48 26.18
CA ASP A 430 -10.43 11.68 26.84
C ASP A 430 -11.16 10.36 27.16
N LYS A 431 -10.49 9.20 27.01
CA LYS A 431 -11.14 7.89 27.16
C LYS A 431 -10.71 7.18 28.44
N GLU A 432 -11.68 6.52 29.02
CA GLU A 432 -11.47 5.52 30.06
C GLU A 432 -11.74 4.13 29.48
N ILE A 433 -11.03 3.13 29.98
CA ILE A 433 -11.28 1.73 29.64
C ILE A 433 -12.51 1.27 30.42
N LYS A 434 -13.62 1.05 29.72
CA LYS A 434 -14.90 0.60 30.28
C LYS A 434 -15.34 -0.70 29.60
N ILE A 435 -14.67 -1.80 29.91
CA ILE A 435 -14.99 -3.13 29.41
C ILE A 435 -15.24 -4.08 30.56
N GLN A 436 -16.20 -4.98 30.42
CA GLN A 436 -16.46 -6.00 31.42
C GLN A 436 -15.38 -7.09 31.37
N THR A 437 -14.93 -7.54 32.53
CA THR A 437 -13.96 -8.64 32.63
C THR A 437 -14.47 -9.91 31.94
N SER A 438 -15.77 -10.17 32.04
CA SER A 438 -16.40 -11.31 31.37
C SER A 438 -16.30 -11.27 29.83
N THR A 439 -16.26 -10.07 29.23
CA THR A 439 -16.05 -9.91 27.77
C THR A 439 -14.62 -10.30 27.39
N ILE A 440 -13.63 -9.88 28.19
CA ILE A 440 -12.23 -10.26 28.00
C ILE A 440 -12.06 -11.77 28.13
N GLU A 441 -12.65 -12.38 29.16
CA GLU A 441 -12.62 -13.83 29.40
C GLU A 441 -13.23 -14.61 28.23
N LYS A 442 -14.39 -14.17 27.74
CA LYS A 442 -15.06 -14.77 26.57
C LYS A 442 -14.20 -14.67 25.31
N ALA A 443 -13.54 -13.53 25.07
CA ALA A 443 -12.69 -13.34 23.90
C ALA A 443 -11.47 -14.28 23.93
N ILE A 444 -10.78 -14.40 25.06
CA ILE A 444 -9.66 -15.34 25.23
C ILE A 444 -10.15 -16.78 25.06
N LYS A 445 -11.24 -17.15 25.75
CA LYS A 445 -11.80 -18.50 25.70
C LYS A 445 -12.19 -18.91 24.28
N ALA A 446 -12.80 -18.01 23.52
CA ALA A 446 -13.15 -18.28 22.12
C ALA A 446 -11.91 -18.60 21.26
N GLN A 447 -10.78 -17.91 21.48
CA GLN A 447 -9.55 -18.20 20.76
C GLN A 447 -8.86 -19.49 21.25
N GLN A 448 -8.93 -19.79 22.56
CA GLN A 448 -8.48 -21.07 23.08
C GLN A 448 -9.26 -22.24 22.45
N ASP A 449 -10.59 -22.17 22.48
CA ASP A 449 -11.45 -23.20 21.91
C ASP A 449 -11.21 -23.40 20.41
N TYR A 450 -10.97 -22.29 19.68
CA TYR A 450 -10.64 -22.34 18.26
C TYR A 450 -9.29 -23.03 18.00
N ILE A 451 -8.24 -22.67 18.75
CA ILE A 451 -6.92 -23.31 18.65
C ILE A 451 -7.00 -24.78 19.03
N GLU A 452 -7.71 -25.14 20.13
CA GLU A 452 -7.93 -26.52 20.54
C GLU A 452 -8.69 -27.32 19.48
N SER A 453 -9.67 -26.71 18.82
CA SER A 453 -10.43 -27.34 17.73
C SER A 453 -9.51 -27.72 16.55
N ILE A 454 -8.54 -26.85 16.19
CA ILE A 454 -7.54 -27.13 15.15
C ILE A 454 -6.59 -28.26 15.58
N ILE A 455 -6.09 -28.20 16.83
CA ILE A 455 -5.16 -29.21 17.36
C ILE A 455 -5.83 -30.60 17.39
N ASN A 456 -7.09 -30.67 17.80
CA ASN A 456 -7.83 -31.92 17.93
C ASN A 456 -8.51 -32.36 16.63
N ALA A 457 -8.43 -31.56 15.57
CA ALA A 457 -9.04 -31.88 14.29
C ALA A 457 -8.44 -33.16 13.67
N ASN A 458 -9.32 -34.03 13.17
CA ASN A 458 -9.01 -35.28 12.48
C ASN A 458 -9.54 -35.30 11.04
N GLY A 459 -9.57 -34.15 10.41
CA GLY A 459 -9.99 -33.98 9.03
C GLY A 459 -9.06 -34.65 8.02
N LYS A 460 -9.38 -34.52 6.75
CA LYS A 460 -8.63 -35.14 5.65
C LYS A 460 -7.76 -34.15 4.89
N GLU A 461 -8.01 -32.85 5.07
CA GLU A 461 -7.41 -31.79 4.25
C GLU A 461 -6.06 -31.33 4.81
N ASN A 462 -5.12 -31.08 3.90
CA ASN A 462 -3.82 -30.50 4.23
C ASN A 462 -3.85 -28.98 4.04
N ILE A 463 -3.49 -28.23 5.08
CA ILE A 463 -3.58 -26.75 5.05
C ILE A 463 -2.61 -26.12 4.04
N PHE A 464 -1.43 -26.72 3.82
CA PHE A 464 -0.46 -26.20 2.84
C PHE A 464 -0.94 -26.43 1.41
N GLU A 465 -1.63 -27.55 1.13
CA GLU A 465 -2.26 -27.78 -0.18
C GLU A 465 -3.40 -26.79 -0.43
N ILE A 466 -4.22 -26.53 0.60
CA ILE A 466 -5.29 -25.50 0.51
C ILE A 466 -4.68 -24.13 0.18
N LYS A 467 -3.60 -23.74 0.88
CA LYS A 467 -2.88 -22.49 0.63
C LYS A 467 -2.32 -22.42 -0.80
N SER A 468 -1.67 -23.51 -1.25
CA SER A 468 -1.14 -23.57 -2.63
C SER A 468 -2.23 -23.37 -3.67
N LYS A 469 -3.35 -24.10 -3.54
CA LYS A 469 -4.50 -24.00 -4.45
C LYS A 469 -5.15 -22.61 -4.42
N MET A 470 -5.30 -21.99 -3.23
CA MET A 470 -5.78 -20.62 -3.09
C MET A 470 -4.93 -19.65 -3.90
N THR A 471 -3.60 -19.70 -3.70
CA THR A 471 -2.69 -18.78 -4.39
C THR A 471 -2.64 -19.00 -5.89
N GLU A 472 -2.81 -20.23 -6.36
CA GLU A 472 -2.91 -20.60 -7.78
C GLU A 472 -4.20 -20.08 -8.41
N ILE A 473 -5.35 -20.22 -7.73
CA ILE A 473 -6.64 -19.67 -8.17
C ILE A 473 -6.55 -18.16 -8.30
N MET A 474 -5.95 -17.47 -7.32
CA MET A 474 -5.81 -16.02 -7.34
C MET A 474 -4.94 -15.54 -8.50
N ASP A 475 -3.80 -16.18 -8.75
CA ASP A 475 -2.94 -15.83 -9.88
C ASP A 475 -3.60 -16.08 -11.24
N ALA A 476 -4.29 -17.22 -11.38
CA ALA A 476 -4.86 -17.64 -12.65
C ALA A 476 -6.12 -16.84 -13.02
N ASN A 477 -6.98 -16.53 -12.04
CA ASN A 477 -8.33 -16.05 -12.31
C ASN A 477 -8.60 -14.62 -11.79
N VAL A 478 -7.74 -14.07 -10.91
CA VAL A 478 -7.90 -12.74 -10.29
C VAL A 478 -6.64 -11.88 -10.52
N GLY A 479 -5.96 -12.11 -11.63
CA GLY A 479 -4.72 -11.44 -12.02
C GLY A 479 -4.91 -10.04 -12.61
N ILE A 480 -4.01 -9.66 -13.54
CA ILE A 480 -4.04 -8.36 -14.23
C ILE A 480 -5.26 -8.25 -15.14
N PHE A 481 -5.52 -9.27 -15.95
CA PHE A 481 -6.70 -9.35 -16.81
C PHE A 481 -7.74 -10.25 -16.17
N ARG A 482 -8.95 -9.78 -16.12
CA ARG A 482 -10.10 -10.42 -15.46
C ARG A 482 -11.30 -10.44 -16.39
N ASP A 483 -12.13 -11.45 -16.28
CA ASP A 483 -13.45 -11.53 -16.93
C ASP A 483 -14.43 -12.27 -16.02
N GLY A 484 -15.72 -12.25 -16.37
CA GLY A 484 -16.78 -12.83 -15.56
C GLY A 484 -16.63 -14.33 -15.35
N GLU A 485 -16.20 -15.09 -16.35
CA GLU A 485 -16.07 -16.55 -16.30
C GLU A 485 -14.95 -16.98 -15.34
N HIS A 486 -13.75 -16.41 -15.51
CA HIS A 486 -12.59 -16.67 -14.63
C HIS A 486 -12.88 -16.23 -13.18
N LEU A 487 -13.51 -15.06 -12.97
CA LEU A 487 -13.86 -14.58 -11.64
C LEU A 487 -14.91 -15.47 -10.95
N GLN A 488 -15.92 -15.96 -11.67
CA GLN A 488 -16.88 -16.94 -11.13
C GLN A 488 -16.18 -18.24 -10.73
N THR A 489 -15.26 -18.72 -11.55
CA THR A 489 -14.45 -19.91 -11.26
C THR A 489 -13.61 -19.69 -9.99
N ALA A 490 -13.01 -18.51 -9.84
CA ALA A 490 -12.26 -18.15 -8.63
C ALA A 490 -13.16 -18.16 -7.39
N VAL A 491 -14.29 -17.48 -7.42
CA VAL A 491 -15.24 -17.40 -6.29
C VAL A 491 -15.68 -18.79 -5.86
N LYS A 492 -16.06 -19.65 -6.81
CA LYS A 492 -16.46 -21.04 -6.54
C LYS A 492 -15.31 -21.83 -5.91
N GLY A 493 -14.14 -21.83 -6.52
CA GLY A 493 -12.97 -22.57 -6.04
C GLY A 493 -12.50 -22.11 -4.65
N LEU A 494 -12.48 -20.79 -4.39
CA LEU A 494 -12.13 -20.23 -3.08
C LEU A 494 -13.17 -20.59 -2.00
N SER A 495 -14.46 -20.55 -2.32
CA SER A 495 -15.53 -20.97 -1.40
C SER A 495 -15.41 -22.46 -1.02
N GLU A 496 -15.09 -23.32 -2.01
CA GLU A 496 -14.84 -24.74 -1.73
C GLU A 496 -13.59 -24.93 -0.84
N LEU A 497 -12.51 -24.19 -1.09
CA LEU A 497 -11.31 -24.23 -0.25
C LEU A 497 -11.59 -23.72 1.16
N TYR A 498 -12.41 -22.66 1.31
CA TYR A 498 -12.80 -22.15 2.62
C TYR A 498 -13.57 -23.20 3.43
N LYS A 499 -14.50 -23.95 2.81
CA LYS A 499 -15.19 -25.08 3.44
C LYS A 499 -14.21 -26.19 3.83
N LYS A 500 -13.26 -26.55 2.95
CA LYS A 500 -12.23 -27.55 3.22
C LYS A 500 -11.31 -27.12 4.36
N SER A 501 -10.99 -25.83 4.50
CA SER A 501 -10.13 -25.34 5.59
C SER A 501 -10.73 -25.55 6.99
N LYS A 502 -12.03 -25.85 7.09
CA LYS A 502 -12.72 -26.26 8.34
C LYS A 502 -12.55 -27.75 8.66
N ASN A 503 -12.04 -28.57 7.73
CA ASN A 503 -11.87 -30.02 7.86
C ASN A 503 -10.42 -30.48 7.71
N ILE A 504 -9.53 -29.76 8.34
CA ILE A 504 -8.07 -29.98 8.26
C ILE A 504 -7.60 -31.00 9.31
N ARG A 505 -6.36 -31.47 9.10
CA ARG A 505 -5.58 -32.21 10.08
C ARG A 505 -4.19 -31.62 10.15
N ILE A 506 -3.71 -31.36 11.37
CA ILE A 506 -2.31 -30.99 11.63
C ILE A 506 -1.57 -32.14 12.33
N SER A 507 -0.31 -32.31 12.00
CA SER A 507 0.54 -33.40 12.54
C SER A 507 1.16 -33.02 13.87
N ASN A 508 1.65 -31.77 13.98
CA ASN A 508 2.22 -31.24 15.20
C ASN A 508 1.11 -30.72 16.13
N LYS A 509 1.03 -31.28 17.34
CA LYS A 509 0.01 -30.94 18.33
C LYS A 509 0.50 -29.97 19.41
N ASN A 510 1.74 -29.51 19.34
CA ASN A 510 2.27 -28.54 20.29
C ASN A 510 1.63 -27.15 20.12
N LEU A 511 1.45 -26.45 21.22
CA LEU A 511 0.94 -25.07 21.23
C LEU A 511 2.01 -24.05 20.80
N HIS A 512 3.29 -24.34 21.02
CA HIS A 512 4.41 -23.43 20.75
C HIS A 512 5.32 -23.99 19.65
N ASN A 513 6.01 -23.08 18.95
CA ASN A 513 6.91 -23.45 17.84
C ASN A 513 6.24 -24.38 16.80
N ASN A 514 5.00 -24.07 16.41
CA ASN A 514 4.18 -24.87 15.54
C ASN A 514 3.74 -24.10 14.30
N PRO A 515 4.58 -24.06 13.24
CA PRO A 515 4.21 -23.37 11.98
C PRO A 515 2.96 -23.95 11.32
N GLU A 516 2.68 -25.25 11.49
CA GLU A 516 1.49 -25.90 10.93
C GLU A 516 0.21 -25.37 11.57
N LEU A 517 0.19 -25.19 12.90
CA LEU A 517 -0.91 -24.55 13.62
C LEU A 517 -1.08 -23.09 13.20
N GLU A 518 0.04 -22.35 13.05
CA GLU A 518 0.00 -20.95 12.59
C GLU A 518 -0.60 -20.83 11.20
N GLU A 519 -0.19 -21.65 10.26
CA GLU A 519 -0.77 -21.68 8.91
C GLU A 519 -2.25 -22.09 8.94
N ALA A 520 -2.64 -23.00 9.84
CA ALA A 520 -4.02 -23.47 9.93
C ALA A 520 -5.01 -22.34 10.24
N TYR A 521 -4.72 -21.45 11.18
CA TYR A 521 -5.61 -20.34 11.45
C TYR A 521 -5.39 -19.13 10.50
N ARG A 522 -4.17 -18.92 9.96
CA ARG A 522 -3.90 -17.83 9.00
C ARG A 522 -4.57 -18.09 7.65
N VAL A 523 -4.48 -19.31 7.12
CA VAL A 523 -5.03 -19.65 5.79
C VAL A 523 -6.56 -19.50 5.76
N ASN A 524 -7.26 -19.83 6.85
CA ASN A 524 -8.70 -19.57 6.94
C ASN A 524 -9.02 -18.07 6.77
N LYS A 525 -8.25 -17.19 7.43
CA LYS A 525 -8.38 -15.74 7.31
C LYS A 525 -7.99 -15.24 5.91
N MET A 526 -6.93 -15.78 5.33
CA MET A 526 -6.49 -15.45 3.96
C MET A 526 -7.57 -15.81 2.92
N LEU A 527 -8.26 -16.93 3.09
CA LEU A 527 -9.36 -17.34 2.21
C LEU A 527 -10.54 -16.36 2.27
N LYS A 528 -10.88 -15.83 3.45
CA LYS A 528 -11.89 -14.76 3.57
C LYS A 528 -11.50 -13.52 2.78
N LEU A 529 -10.23 -13.09 2.86
CA LEU A 529 -9.74 -11.96 2.08
C LEU A 529 -9.73 -12.23 0.58
N ALA A 530 -9.30 -13.43 0.16
CA ALA A 530 -9.33 -13.84 -1.24
C ALA A 530 -10.76 -13.83 -1.80
N LEU A 531 -11.75 -14.28 -1.02
CA LEU A 531 -13.16 -14.20 -1.37
C LEU A 531 -13.65 -12.75 -1.49
N CYS A 532 -13.24 -11.84 -0.58
CA CYS A 532 -13.56 -10.43 -0.69
C CYS A 532 -13.01 -9.81 -1.98
N VAL A 533 -11.76 -10.15 -2.34
CA VAL A 533 -11.13 -9.68 -3.59
C VAL A 533 -11.86 -10.22 -4.81
N ALA A 534 -12.09 -11.53 -4.88
CA ALA A 534 -12.69 -12.18 -6.05
C ALA A 534 -14.15 -11.75 -6.26
N GLN A 535 -14.94 -11.70 -5.18
CA GLN A 535 -16.35 -11.27 -5.24
C GLN A 535 -16.49 -9.79 -5.57
N GLY A 536 -15.64 -8.92 -4.99
CA GLY A 536 -15.59 -7.50 -5.34
C GLY A 536 -15.24 -7.28 -6.81
N ALA A 537 -14.24 -8.01 -7.31
CA ALA A 537 -13.84 -7.96 -8.73
C ALA A 537 -14.94 -8.46 -9.68
N LEU A 538 -15.65 -9.54 -9.31
CA LEU A 538 -16.76 -10.08 -10.10
C LEU A 538 -17.91 -9.08 -10.21
N ASN A 539 -18.25 -8.43 -9.10
CA ASN A 539 -19.37 -7.51 -9.04
C ASN A 539 -19.11 -6.18 -9.74
N ARG A 540 -17.84 -5.70 -9.77
CA ARG A 540 -17.46 -4.43 -10.41
C ARG A 540 -17.36 -4.60 -11.93
N THR A 541 -18.36 -4.14 -12.65
CA THR A 541 -18.50 -4.27 -14.12
C THR A 541 -17.96 -3.05 -14.86
N GLU A 542 -16.69 -2.73 -14.59
CA GLU A 542 -15.92 -1.66 -15.26
C GLU A 542 -14.44 -2.02 -15.30
N SER A 543 -13.62 -1.24 -15.98
CA SER A 543 -12.17 -1.22 -15.86
C SER A 543 -11.71 0.12 -15.32
N ARG A 544 -10.99 0.10 -14.15
CA ARG A 544 -10.48 1.31 -13.50
C ARG A 544 -9.11 1.01 -12.86
N GLY A 545 -8.10 1.80 -13.23
CA GLY A 545 -6.74 1.63 -12.71
C GLY A 545 -6.19 0.22 -12.91
N ALA A 546 -5.84 -0.45 -11.82
CA ALA A 546 -5.33 -1.82 -11.83
C ALA A 546 -6.42 -2.90 -11.97
N HIS A 547 -7.69 -2.55 -11.76
CA HIS A 547 -8.83 -3.44 -12.01
C HIS A 547 -9.19 -3.41 -13.49
N THR A 548 -8.83 -4.46 -14.24
CA THR A 548 -9.08 -4.55 -15.69
C THR A 548 -10.00 -5.71 -16.00
N ARG A 549 -11.20 -5.41 -16.52
CA ARG A 549 -12.21 -6.34 -16.98
C ARG A 549 -12.20 -6.38 -18.52
N GLU A 550 -11.78 -7.52 -19.11
CA GLU A 550 -11.77 -7.67 -20.57
C GLU A 550 -13.19 -7.66 -21.16
N ASP A 551 -14.17 -8.12 -20.37
CA ASP A 551 -15.61 -8.08 -20.72
C ASP A 551 -16.27 -6.70 -20.46
N PHE A 552 -15.66 -5.84 -19.63
CA PHE A 552 -16.09 -4.46 -19.35
C PHE A 552 -14.92 -3.48 -19.47
N PRO A 553 -14.37 -3.22 -20.65
CA PRO A 553 -13.10 -2.53 -20.82
C PRO A 553 -13.16 -1.02 -20.54
N LYS A 554 -14.35 -0.44 -20.38
CA LYS A 554 -14.54 0.99 -20.13
C LYS A 554 -14.49 1.32 -18.63
N ARG A 555 -13.91 2.46 -18.29
CA ARG A 555 -14.16 3.11 -16.99
C ARG A 555 -15.57 3.71 -17.03
N ASN A 556 -16.36 3.44 -15.99
CA ASN A 556 -17.76 3.86 -15.93
C ASN A 556 -18.00 4.75 -14.71
N ASP A 557 -17.72 6.05 -14.85
CA ASP A 557 -17.89 7.02 -13.78
C ASP A 557 -19.37 7.23 -13.40
N LYS A 558 -20.30 6.98 -14.34
CA LYS A 558 -21.73 7.12 -14.09
C LYS A 558 -22.24 6.12 -13.03
N GLU A 559 -21.77 4.89 -13.07
CA GLU A 559 -22.27 3.80 -12.22
C GLU A 559 -21.27 3.38 -11.15
N TRP A 560 -19.96 3.55 -11.40
CA TRP A 560 -18.90 2.97 -10.62
C TRP A 560 -17.97 3.99 -9.95
N LEU A 561 -18.34 5.27 -9.87
CA LEU A 561 -17.61 6.25 -9.05
C LEU A 561 -17.96 6.02 -7.57
N LYS A 562 -17.57 4.84 -7.07
CA LYS A 562 -17.90 4.35 -5.71
C LYS A 562 -16.87 3.36 -5.19
N ARG A 563 -16.82 3.22 -3.89
CA ARG A 563 -16.05 2.19 -3.17
C ARG A 563 -16.85 0.91 -3.07
N THR A 564 -16.18 -0.21 -3.23
CA THR A 564 -16.72 -1.52 -2.83
C THR A 564 -16.45 -1.72 -1.36
N LEU A 565 -17.45 -2.17 -0.61
CA LEU A 565 -17.32 -2.53 0.80
C LEU A 565 -17.66 -4.01 0.97
N ALA A 566 -16.77 -4.74 1.66
CA ALA A 566 -16.98 -6.13 2.05
C ALA A 566 -17.19 -6.22 3.57
N SER A 567 -18.21 -6.95 4.00
CA SER A 567 -18.48 -7.27 5.41
C SER A 567 -18.60 -8.77 5.62
N TRP A 568 -18.37 -9.22 6.85
CA TRP A 568 -18.52 -10.62 7.27
C TRP A 568 -19.35 -10.65 8.55
N GLU A 569 -20.67 -10.51 8.37
CA GLU A 569 -21.60 -10.20 9.47
C GLU A 569 -21.82 -11.36 10.43
N LYS A 570 -21.65 -12.60 9.95
CA LYS A 570 -21.86 -13.81 10.76
C LYS A 570 -20.61 -14.68 10.75
N PRO A 571 -20.17 -15.19 11.90
CA PRO A 571 -18.97 -16.05 11.98
C PRO A 571 -19.03 -17.32 11.10
N ASP A 572 -20.24 -17.85 10.89
CA ASP A 572 -20.51 -19.06 10.10
C ASP A 572 -20.77 -18.79 8.61
N ALA A 573 -20.76 -17.52 8.18
CA ALA A 573 -20.92 -17.17 6.76
C ALA A 573 -19.83 -17.81 5.90
N ASP A 574 -20.22 -18.26 4.72
CA ASP A 574 -19.29 -18.83 3.73
C ASP A 574 -18.83 -17.82 2.67
N MET A 575 -19.44 -16.65 2.63
CA MET A 575 -19.20 -15.59 1.64
C MET A 575 -19.29 -14.20 2.29
N PRO A 576 -18.52 -13.22 1.77
CA PRO A 576 -18.70 -11.83 2.16
C PRO A 576 -19.99 -11.23 1.62
N THR A 577 -20.58 -10.28 2.36
CA THR A 577 -21.61 -9.39 1.85
C THR A 577 -20.96 -8.17 1.21
N ILE A 578 -21.31 -7.87 -0.04
CA ILE A 578 -20.79 -6.72 -0.77
C ILE A 578 -21.82 -5.59 -0.79
N SER A 579 -21.37 -4.41 -0.44
CA SER A 579 -22.12 -3.15 -0.51
C SER A 579 -21.26 -2.04 -1.12
N TYR A 580 -21.79 -0.85 -1.30
CA TYR A 580 -21.10 0.25 -1.98
C TYR A 580 -21.25 1.56 -1.21
N GLU A 581 -20.26 2.43 -1.33
CA GLU A 581 -20.23 3.79 -0.83
C GLU A 581 -19.83 4.72 -1.97
N ASP A 582 -20.68 5.68 -2.31
CA ASP A 582 -20.41 6.61 -3.42
C ASP A 582 -19.25 7.57 -3.10
N LEU A 583 -18.45 7.86 -4.12
CA LEU A 583 -17.51 8.98 -4.12
C LEU A 583 -18.27 10.23 -4.56
N ASP A 584 -18.52 11.16 -3.63
CA ASP A 584 -19.31 12.34 -3.90
C ASP A 584 -18.57 13.32 -4.81
N ILE A 585 -18.98 13.37 -6.07
CA ILE A 585 -18.39 14.26 -7.08
C ILE A 585 -18.45 15.73 -6.67
N ASN A 586 -19.45 16.16 -5.89
CA ASN A 586 -19.61 17.55 -5.48
C ASN A 586 -18.52 18.01 -4.49
N THR A 587 -17.73 17.08 -3.95
CA THR A 587 -16.58 17.37 -3.09
C THR A 587 -15.24 17.29 -3.80
N MET A 588 -15.24 16.89 -5.07
CA MET A 588 -14.01 16.74 -5.81
C MET A 588 -13.47 18.10 -6.26
N GLU A 589 -12.21 18.34 -5.96
CA GLU A 589 -11.45 19.49 -6.46
C GLU A 589 -11.08 19.30 -7.94
N ILE A 590 -10.81 18.03 -8.34
CA ILE A 590 -10.55 17.63 -9.72
C ILE A 590 -11.61 16.61 -10.12
N PRO A 591 -12.67 16.99 -10.83
CA PRO A 591 -13.68 16.07 -11.32
C PRO A 591 -13.11 15.01 -12.28
N PRO A 592 -13.76 13.83 -12.42
CA PRO A 592 -13.29 12.76 -13.30
C PRO A 592 -13.10 13.23 -14.74
N ALA A 593 -11.94 12.88 -15.30
CA ALA A 593 -11.54 13.22 -16.67
C ALA A 593 -10.61 12.13 -17.24
N TYR A 594 -10.05 12.36 -18.43
CA TYR A 594 -9.01 11.49 -18.99
C TYR A 594 -7.68 11.63 -18.23
N ARG A 595 -7.04 10.49 -17.90
CA ARG A 595 -5.79 10.44 -17.13
C ARG A 595 -4.59 11.10 -17.82
N GLY A 596 -4.62 11.24 -19.13
CA GLY A 596 -3.48 11.67 -19.96
C GLY A 596 -2.60 10.51 -20.45
N TYR A 597 -2.91 9.26 -20.07
CA TYR A 597 -2.24 8.03 -20.53
C TYR A 597 -3.20 6.84 -20.43
N GLY A 598 -2.83 5.70 -21.05
CA GLY A 598 -3.73 4.54 -21.19
C GLY A 598 -4.74 4.73 -22.33
N ALA A 599 -5.84 3.96 -22.32
CA ALA A 599 -6.83 3.98 -23.38
C ALA A 599 -7.61 5.31 -23.45
N LYS A 600 -7.40 6.08 -24.50
CA LYS A 600 -8.10 7.33 -24.77
C LYS A 600 -9.53 7.04 -25.26
N GLY A 601 -10.54 7.75 -24.74
CA GLY A 601 -11.94 7.62 -25.16
C GLY A 601 -12.70 6.42 -24.60
N ASN A 602 -12.12 5.68 -23.67
CA ASN A 602 -12.72 4.48 -23.07
C ASN A 602 -13.38 4.79 -21.70
N ILE A 603 -14.17 5.86 -21.64
CA ILE A 603 -14.80 6.39 -20.43
C ILE A 603 -16.29 6.62 -20.67
N ILE A 604 -17.12 6.17 -19.73
CA ILE A 604 -18.51 6.58 -19.57
C ILE A 604 -18.51 7.64 -18.48
N GLU A 605 -18.70 8.90 -18.88
CA GLU A 605 -18.56 10.06 -18.00
C GLU A 605 -19.69 10.16 -16.96
N HIS A 606 -19.38 10.69 -15.79
CA HIS A 606 -20.37 11.04 -14.79
C HIS A 606 -21.14 12.30 -15.25
N PRO A 607 -22.49 12.30 -15.17
CA PRO A 607 -23.30 13.40 -15.71
C PRO A 607 -22.98 14.77 -15.07
N ASN A 608 -22.52 14.79 -13.82
CA ASN A 608 -22.21 16.02 -13.09
C ASN A 608 -20.74 16.45 -13.21
N SER A 609 -19.87 15.77 -13.97
CA SER A 609 -18.44 16.13 -14.06
C SER A 609 -18.24 17.54 -14.59
N ALA A 610 -18.91 17.90 -15.69
CA ALA A 610 -18.81 19.25 -16.26
C ALA A 610 -19.41 20.34 -15.34
N ILE A 611 -20.49 20.03 -14.65
CA ILE A 611 -21.14 20.94 -13.70
C ILE A 611 -20.17 21.21 -12.53
N ARG A 612 -19.58 20.17 -11.98
CA ARG A 612 -18.61 20.32 -10.88
C ARG A 612 -17.37 21.07 -11.31
N GLN A 613 -16.86 20.82 -12.53
CA GLN A 613 -15.72 21.57 -13.05
C GLN A 613 -16.03 23.08 -13.13
N ALA A 614 -17.18 23.44 -13.65
CA ALA A 614 -17.60 24.85 -13.71
C ALA A 614 -17.69 25.50 -12.32
N GLN A 615 -18.20 24.79 -11.31
CA GLN A 615 -18.22 25.27 -9.91
C GLN A 615 -16.81 25.47 -9.34
N VAL A 616 -15.90 24.53 -9.58
CA VAL A 616 -14.50 24.64 -9.14
C VAL A 616 -13.83 25.84 -9.78
N ASP A 617 -14.03 26.06 -11.08
CA ASP A 617 -13.47 27.18 -11.82
C ASP A 617 -14.01 28.51 -11.29
N GLU A 618 -15.31 28.60 -11.02
CA GLU A 618 -15.98 29.81 -10.48
C GLU A 618 -15.48 30.16 -9.08
N ILE A 619 -15.43 29.17 -8.15
CA ILE A 619 -14.92 29.39 -6.79
C ILE A 619 -13.46 29.84 -6.87
N THR A 620 -12.64 29.19 -7.68
CA THR A 620 -11.21 29.50 -7.84
C THR A 620 -11.04 30.91 -8.38
N ALA A 621 -11.74 31.28 -9.45
CA ALA A 621 -11.65 32.60 -10.06
C ALA A 621 -12.13 33.74 -9.12
N THR A 622 -13.21 33.49 -8.37
CA THR A 622 -13.77 34.44 -7.41
C THR A 622 -12.77 34.71 -6.27
N MET A 623 -12.26 33.66 -5.66
CA MET A 623 -11.33 33.78 -4.54
C MET A 623 -9.97 34.38 -4.96
N GLN A 624 -9.51 34.08 -6.18
CA GLN A 624 -8.32 34.74 -6.73
C GLN A 624 -8.50 36.25 -6.93
N LYS A 625 -9.69 36.69 -7.40
CA LYS A 625 -10.03 38.12 -7.50
C LYS A 625 -10.05 38.79 -6.12
N GLU A 626 -10.46 38.06 -5.08
CA GLU A 626 -10.43 38.55 -3.69
C GLU A 626 -9.02 38.54 -3.07
N GLY A 627 -7.99 38.15 -3.82
CA GLY A 627 -6.60 38.07 -3.34
C GLY A 627 -6.33 36.93 -2.36
N LYS A 628 -7.19 35.92 -2.32
CA LYS A 628 -6.99 34.75 -1.49
C LYS A 628 -5.85 33.88 -2.03
N ASP A 629 -5.06 33.32 -1.12
CA ASP A 629 -4.00 32.40 -1.48
C ASP A 629 -4.55 31.01 -1.86
N ARG A 630 -3.68 30.17 -2.43
CA ARG A 630 -4.05 28.83 -2.86
C ARG A 630 -4.58 27.95 -1.72
N TYR A 631 -4.12 28.15 -0.49
CA TYR A 631 -4.55 27.37 0.66
C TYR A 631 -6.01 27.68 1.04
N ALA A 632 -6.38 28.97 1.02
CA ALA A 632 -7.75 29.41 1.25
C ALA A 632 -8.70 28.84 0.16
N ILE A 633 -8.26 28.81 -1.11
CA ILE A 633 -9.03 28.21 -2.20
C ILE A 633 -9.22 26.70 -1.97
N GLN A 634 -8.17 26.00 -1.61
CA GLN A 634 -8.24 24.56 -1.30
C GLN A 634 -9.21 24.26 -0.15
N GLU A 635 -9.15 25.05 0.93
CA GLU A 635 -10.08 24.92 2.06
C GLU A 635 -11.54 25.14 1.66
N ALA A 636 -11.81 26.09 0.78
CA ALA A 636 -13.16 26.33 0.26
C ALA A 636 -13.71 25.16 -0.57
N LEU A 637 -12.84 24.37 -1.18
CA LEU A 637 -13.20 23.20 -1.97
C LEU A 637 -13.28 21.90 -1.13
N MET A 638 -12.72 21.87 0.08
CA MET A 638 -12.74 20.72 1.00
C MET A 638 -14.03 20.68 1.82
N LYS A 639 -14.40 19.47 2.29
CA LYS A 639 -15.53 19.26 3.22
C LYS A 639 -15.15 19.33 4.69
N PHE A 640 -13.88 19.35 5.06
CA PHE A 640 -13.43 19.38 6.44
C PHE A 640 -12.21 20.27 6.62
N ASP A 641 -12.05 20.83 7.82
CA ASP A 641 -10.87 21.59 8.16
C ASP A 641 -9.66 20.68 8.40
N LEU A 642 -8.58 20.96 7.71
CA LEU A 642 -7.30 20.37 7.99
C LEU A 642 -6.76 20.93 9.32
N GLN A 643 -6.25 20.05 10.19
CA GLN A 643 -5.64 20.50 11.44
C GLN A 643 -4.45 21.44 11.16
N PRO A 644 -4.22 22.49 12.00
CA PRO A 644 -3.19 23.51 11.76
C PRO A 644 -1.78 22.94 11.52
N GLN A 645 -1.43 21.85 12.18
CA GLN A 645 -0.13 21.19 12.00
C GLN A 645 0.08 20.59 10.60
N TYR A 646 -1.01 20.27 9.89
CA TYR A 646 -0.97 19.74 8.53
C TYR A 646 -1.15 20.84 7.48
N LYS A 647 -1.65 22.03 7.90
CA LYS A 647 -1.69 23.25 7.09
C LYS A 647 -0.32 23.93 6.99
N ALA A 648 0.70 23.39 7.65
CA ALA A 648 2.02 24.00 7.66
C ALA A 648 2.51 24.19 6.22
N LYS A 649 2.59 25.47 5.83
CA LYS A 649 3.10 25.90 4.53
C LYS A 649 4.43 25.21 4.30
N ASN A 650 4.59 24.60 3.13
CA ASN A 650 5.89 24.20 2.64
C ASN A 650 6.72 25.46 2.45
N GLN A 651 7.36 25.90 3.51
CA GLN A 651 8.41 26.90 3.36
C GLN A 651 9.54 26.26 2.56
N ARG A 652 9.60 26.58 1.29
CA ARG A 652 10.82 26.36 0.50
C ARG A 652 11.91 27.16 1.17
N LEU A 653 13.12 26.60 1.23
CA LEU A 653 14.29 27.40 1.54
C LEU A 653 14.35 28.53 0.49
N GLY A 654 14.08 29.76 0.89
CA GLY A 654 13.96 30.91 -0.03
C GLY A 654 12.58 31.60 -0.03
N ASP A 655 11.52 30.99 0.46
CA ASP A 655 10.20 31.63 0.64
C ASP A 655 10.11 32.39 1.98
N THR A 656 11.21 32.95 2.45
CA THR A 656 11.20 33.95 3.52
C THR A 656 10.87 35.31 2.90
N LYS A 657 9.61 35.54 2.61
CA LYS A 657 8.96 36.87 2.61
C LYS A 657 7.47 36.71 2.77
#